data_655f7df75e4afa0cc5ab1729dafb785a
#
_entry.id   655f7df75e4afa0cc5ab1729dafb785a
#
_cell.length_a   1.000
_cell.length_b   1.000
_cell.length_c   1.000
_cell.angle_alpha   90.00
_cell.angle_beta   90.00
_cell.angle_gamma   90.00
#
_symmetry.space_group_name_H-M   'P 1'
#
loop_
_entity.id
_entity.type
_entity.pdbx_description
1 polymer ?
#
loop_
_entity_poly.entity_id
_entity_poly.type
_entity_poly.pdbx_seq_one_letter_code
_entity_poly.pdbx_strand_id
1 'polypeptide(L)'
;MIKRVLEQGDTKDAEKAANDLLKKSTKAGMTQTREAALQILLAAKPEAATKNLLSALKDTDKGYRNAALNFASGFADQNVYIEVMKHMLKAKPEVKVDILNWIGRESKCPSKHDMIKNLELRFDLPARQVLLDQLKDKDFYVQQAAVWALVKIGDKSVIPVLADLLKSNDKQVILLGQDALMAFNGDIDQAVAKVIPSVSDAGKVAGLELLAIRMADANLNTVLEQIKSGSPEVKKAAYTALKDVVSEKDFTLLCGMLETAEASAIAPLQDAIIAAISKQPTATQVSNVNRRMVQAGESKRYLYYKVLSATGEKDALATIVEGLNKGNGAAKDAALDALLAWKGIEAADELFKVCQSASSDQVFDRALKRYVQLVSNPAFTRENRLLSLRKVMEIARTSEQKALILRQIQRADTFLALMYASEFLDSSDAAVRSAAVYAVWNIARNHPEYKGDNVKAILKRVLTMFDGEDARYDIDALKQHLDAMPDEVGFVSIFNGKDLTGWKGLVENPIARAKMKPAQLAKAQEKADENMRRDWKVENGLLVFDGTGYDNLCTEKQYGDFEMYVDWMLDPKGPEADAGIYLRGTPQVQIWDTSRVNVGAQVGSGGLYNNQVNESKPSKVADNKLGEWNSFYIKMVGDRVTVVLNGEKVVDNVILENYWDRKLPIFPVEQIEMQAHGSKVYYRNIYVKELEKQEPFKLSPEEEKEGFKVLFDGTNMHEWTGNTVDYILEDGCISMVPSSSFGGNLYTKKEYGNFIYRFDFQLTPGANNGVGIRTPMEGDAAYVGMEVQVLDCEHPIYQGNITPLQHHGSVYGIIPAREDHPKAFKPVGEWNTEEIMADGDHIRVTVNGVVILDGNIRDAVKNGTPDGKEHPGLFNKKGHIGFLGHGSPVKFRNIRIKELK
;
A
#
# COMPACT_ATOMS: atom_id res chain seq x y z
N MET A 1 18.16 -58.43 -13.80
CA MET A 1 18.54 -59.66 -14.60
C MET A 1 17.52 -59.93 -15.71
N ILE A 2 16.21 -60.12 -15.39
CA ILE A 2 15.16 -60.44 -16.37
C ILE A 2 15.00 -59.35 -17.43
N LYS A 3 15.07 -58.10 -17.09
CA LYS A 3 15.03 -56.96 -18.06
C LYS A 3 16.17 -57.03 -19.07
N ARG A 4 17.37 -57.40 -18.62
CA ARG A 4 18.53 -57.60 -19.52
C ARG A 4 18.37 -58.77 -20.47
N VAL A 5 17.75 -59.90 -20.03
CA VAL A 5 17.43 -61.05 -20.87
C VAL A 5 16.46 -60.63 -21.98
N LEU A 6 15.43 -59.82 -21.65
CA LEU A 6 14.50 -59.27 -22.63
C LEU A 6 15.19 -58.33 -23.62
N GLU A 7 16.08 -57.46 -23.16
CA GLU A 7 16.88 -56.56 -23.99
C GLU A 7 17.84 -57.28 -24.94
N GLN A 8 18.22 -58.53 -24.62
CA GLN A 8 19.03 -59.40 -25.44
C GLN A 8 18.19 -60.20 -26.46
N GLY A 9 16.86 -60.02 -26.52
CA GLY A 9 15.97 -60.65 -27.48
C GLY A 9 15.46 -62.04 -27.07
N ASP A 10 15.79 -62.56 -25.88
CA ASP A 10 15.27 -63.83 -25.36
C ASP A 10 13.91 -63.61 -24.63
N THR A 11 12.85 -63.49 -25.42
CA THR A 11 11.51 -63.30 -24.94
C THR A 11 10.90 -64.50 -24.21
N LYS A 12 11.28 -65.77 -24.57
CA LYS A 12 10.74 -66.96 -23.92
C LYS A 12 11.30 -67.18 -22.52
N ASP A 13 12.58 -66.95 -22.28
CA ASP A 13 13.18 -67.05 -20.97
C ASP A 13 12.74 -65.88 -20.07
N ALA A 14 12.58 -64.67 -20.62
CA ALA A 14 11.99 -63.55 -19.92
C ALA A 14 10.53 -63.79 -19.48
N GLU A 15 9.69 -64.34 -20.36
CA GLU A 15 8.29 -64.74 -20.06
C GLU A 15 8.26 -65.78 -18.91
N LYS A 16 9.06 -66.83 -19.00
CA LYS A 16 9.14 -67.91 -18.01
C LYS A 16 9.58 -67.35 -16.64
N ALA A 17 10.65 -66.54 -16.62
CA ALA A 17 11.15 -65.95 -15.40
C ALA A 17 10.17 -64.96 -14.75
N ALA A 18 9.45 -64.16 -15.55
CA ALA A 18 8.44 -63.25 -15.04
C ALA A 18 7.24 -64.02 -14.46
N ASN A 19 6.77 -65.08 -15.10
CA ASN A 19 5.72 -65.95 -14.60
C ASN A 19 6.12 -66.66 -13.29
N ASP A 20 7.34 -67.15 -13.19
CA ASP A 20 7.85 -67.77 -11.97
C ASP A 20 7.97 -66.73 -10.81
N LEU A 21 8.36 -65.51 -11.14
CA LEU A 21 8.44 -64.43 -10.16
C LEU A 21 7.04 -64.05 -9.67
N LEU A 22 6.04 -63.93 -10.54
CA LEU A 22 4.65 -63.67 -10.21
C LEU A 22 4.09 -64.76 -9.28
N LYS A 23 4.36 -66.04 -9.56
CA LYS A 23 3.90 -67.18 -8.71
C LYS A 23 4.55 -67.12 -7.31
N LYS A 24 5.85 -66.75 -7.22
CA LYS A 24 6.59 -66.71 -5.96
C LYS A 24 6.29 -65.45 -5.10
N SER A 25 5.85 -64.38 -5.74
CA SER A 25 5.60 -63.07 -5.08
C SER A 25 4.12 -62.76 -4.77
N THR A 26 3.28 -63.77 -4.65
CA THR A 26 1.86 -63.64 -4.34
C THR A 26 1.59 -63.26 -2.88
N LYS A 27 2.58 -63.30 -1.99
CA LYS A 27 2.46 -62.92 -0.58
C LYS A 27 2.39 -61.39 -0.41
N ALA A 28 1.68 -60.98 0.62
CA ALA A 28 1.57 -59.55 0.98
C ALA A 28 2.93 -58.83 1.11
N GLY A 29 3.06 -57.62 0.62
CA GLY A 29 4.27 -56.80 0.67
C GLY A 29 5.22 -56.92 -0.53
N MET A 30 4.87 -57.71 -1.55
CA MET A 30 5.68 -57.86 -2.77
C MET A 30 5.11 -57.17 -4.01
N THR A 31 4.30 -56.15 -3.81
CA THR A 31 3.59 -55.40 -4.88
C THR A 31 4.56 -54.91 -5.95
N GLN A 32 5.62 -54.22 -5.58
CA GLN A 32 6.62 -53.70 -6.53
C GLN A 32 7.30 -54.79 -7.38
N THR A 33 7.59 -55.95 -6.76
CA THR A 33 8.16 -57.10 -7.44
C THR A 33 7.19 -57.67 -8.47
N ARG A 34 5.92 -57.73 -8.15
CA ARG A 34 4.83 -58.17 -9.02
C ARG A 34 4.56 -57.20 -10.17
N GLU A 35 4.62 -55.90 -9.89
CA GLU A 35 4.53 -54.82 -10.90
C GLU A 35 5.66 -55.00 -11.93
N ALA A 36 6.90 -55.12 -11.47
CA ALA A 36 8.04 -55.29 -12.36
C ALA A 36 7.93 -56.58 -13.19
N ALA A 37 7.48 -57.67 -12.58
CA ALA A 37 7.28 -58.94 -13.29
C ALA A 37 6.17 -58.87 -14.35
N LEU A 38 5.04 -58.17 -14.02
CA LEU A 38 3.97 -57.91 -14.97
C LEU A 38 4.45 -57.07 -16.16
N GLN A 39 5.21 -56.02 -15.90
CA GLN A 39 5.77 -55.13 -16.94
C GLN A 39 6.63 -55.91 -17.93
N ILE A 40 7.48 -56.80 -17.40
CA ILE A 40 8.36 -57.68 -18.22
C ILE A 40 7.50 -58.66 -19.03
N LEU A 41 6.47 -59.26 -18.42
CA LEU A 41 5.58 -60.20 -19.08
C LEU A 41 4.82 -59.55 -20.25
N LEU A 42 4.36 -58.29 -20.05
CA LEU A 42 3.67 -57.52 -21.10
C LEU A 42 4.61 -57.21 -22.27
N ALA A 43 5.90 -56.92 -21.98
CA ALA A 43 6.90 -56.66 -23.03
C ALA A 43 7.38 -57.92 -23.74
N ALA A 44 7.49 -59.07 -23.02
CA ALA A 44 7.94 -60.34 -23.59
C ALA A 44 6.87 -61.00 -24.47
N LYS A 45 5.59 -60.75 -24.19
CA LYS A 45 4.49 -61.40 -24.89
C LYS A 45 3.34 -60.42 -25.17
N PRO A 46 3.51 -59.49 -26.10
CA PRO A 46 2.52 -58.47 -26.41
C PRO A 46 1.17 -59.05 -26.86
N GLU A 47 1.15 -60.14 -27.57
CA GLU A 47 -0.07 -60.81 -28.04
C GLU A 47 -0.93 -61.40 -26.90
N ALA A 48 -0.33 -61.63 -25.72
CA ALA A 48 -1.05 -62.08 -24.52
C ALA A 48 -1.30 -60.92 -23.52
N ALA A 49 -0.95 -59.70 -23.86
CA ALA A 49 -0.98 -58.56 -22.93
C ALA A 49 -2.38 -58.36 -22.30
N THR A 50 -3.45 -58.27 -23.06
CA THR A 50 -4.82 -58.14 -22.57
C THR A 50 -5.19 -59.23 -21.56
N LYS A 51 -4.86 -60.50 -21.83
CA LYS A 51 -5.10 -61.63 -20.92
C LYS A 51 -4.35 -61.48 -19.60
N ASN A 52 -3.09 -61.07 -19.67
CA ASN A 52 -2.24 -60.88 -18.49
C ASN A 52 -2.75 -59.68 -17.63
N LEU A 53 -3.15 -58.57 -18.25
CA LEU A 53 -3.76 -57.41 -17.56
C LEU A 53 -5.06 -57.81 -16.85
N LEU A 54 -5.98 -58.53 -17.56
CA LEU A 54 -7.25 -58.98 -16.97
C LEU A 54 -7.03 -59.94 -15.80
N SER A 55 -5.97 -60.78 -15.89
CA SER A 55 -5.59 -61.65 -14.76
C SER A 55 -5.14 -60.85 -13.54
N ALA A 56 -4.31 -59.80 -13.73
CA ALA A 56 -3.82 -58.94 -12.67
C ALA A 56 -4.98 -58.12 -12.02
N LEU A 57 -6.00 -57.77 -12.77
CA LEU A 57 -7.19 -57.05 -12.25
C LEU A 57 -8.05 -57.87 -11.31
N LYS A 58 -7.87 -59.22 -11.25
CA LYS A 58 -8.59 -60.09 -10.32
C LYS A 58 -7.90 -60.19 -8.94
N ASP A 59 -6.75 -59.58 -8.81
CA ASP A 59 -5.95 -59.67 -7.60
C ASP A 59 -6.59 -58.89 -6.42
N THR A 60 -6.28 -59.29 -5.20
CA THR A 60 -6.74 -58.62 -4.01
C THR A 60 -5.93 -57.37 -3.66
N ASP A 61 -4.68 -57.30 -4.13
CA ASP A 61 -3.78 -56.18 -3.93
C ASP A 61 -4.16 -54.99 -4.85
N LYS A 62 -4.68 -53.91 -4.26
CA LYS A 62 -5.07 -52.69 -4.95
C LYS A 62 -3.91 -52.03 -5.72
N GLY A 63 -2.69 -52.04 -5.14
CA GLY A 63 -1.50 -51.47 -5.79
C GLY A 63 -1.20 -52.21 -7.07
N TYR A 64 -1.23 -53.54 -7.03
CA TYR A 64 -0.95 -54.37 -8.21
C TYR A 64 -2.04 -54.22 -9.30
N ARG A 65 -3.32 -54.12 -8.91
CA ARG A 65 -4.44 -53.82 -9.87
C ARG A 65 -4.23 -52.45 -10.55
N ASN A 66 -3.90 -51.42 -9.77
CA ASN A 66 -3.64 -50.08 -10.30
C ASN A 66 -2.41 -50.01 -11.21
N ALA A 67 -1.36 -50.79 -10.91
CA ALA A 67 -0.23 -50.92 -11.80
C ALA A 67 -0.62 -51.57 -13.15
N ALA A 68 -1.46 -52.61 -13.11
CA ALA A 68 -1.98 -53.23 -14.35
C ALA A 68 -2.80 -52.22 -15.18
N LEU A 69 -3.64 -51.40 -14.56
CA LEU A 69 -4.36 -50.31 -15.24
C LEU A 69 -3.42 -49.25 -15.84
N ASN A 70 -2.38 -48.87 -15.10
CA ASN A 70 -1.38 -47.97 -15.60
C ASN A 70 -0.60 -48.55 -16.82
N PHE A 71 -0.32 -49.83 -16.83
CA PHE A 71 0.27 -50.48 -17.97
C PHE A 71 -0.72 -50.55 -19.15
N ALA A 72 -2.00 -50.80 -18.88
CA ALA A 72 -3.05 -50.76 -19.89
C ALA A 72 -3.13 -49.39 -20.60
N SER A 73 -2.80 -48.30 -19.86
CA SER A 73 -2.70 -46.94 -20.42
C SER A 73 -1.62 -46.80 -21.53
N GLY A 74 -0.64 -47.68 -21.54
CA GLY A 74 0.44 -47.70 -22.55
C GLY A 74 -0.01 -48.26 -23.91
N PHE A 75 -1.16 -48.95 -23.98
CA PHE A 75 -1.66 -49.54 -25.21
C PHE A 75 -2.57 -48.57 -25.97
N ALA A 76 -2.29 -48.34 -27.23
CA ALA A 76 -3.12 -47.55 -28.11
C ALA A 76 -4.32 -48.34 -28.68
N ASP A 77 -4.38 -49.65 -28.46
CA ASP A 77 -5.41 -50.53 -28.98
C ASP A 77 -6.72 -50.40 -28.20
N GLN A 78 -7.77 -49.98 -28.89
CA GLN A 78 -9.14 -49.88 -28.38
C GLN A 78 -9.64 -51.19 -27.73
N ASN A 79 -9.22 -52.36 -28.21
CA ASN A 79 -9.63 -53.65 -27.67
C ASN A 79 -9.21 -53.84 -26.20
N VAL A 80 -8.09 -53.30 -25.76
CA VAL A 80 -7.68 -53.37 -24.36
C VAL A 80 -8.70 -52.67 -23.47
N TYR A 81 -9.13 -51.49 -23.85
CA TYR A 81 -10.16 -50.70 -23.10
C TYR A 81 -11.51 -51.45 -23.10
N ILE A 82 -11.94 -52.00 -24.24
CA ILE A 82 -13.16 -52.80 -24.37
C ILE A 82 -13.14 -53.98 -23.41
N GLU A 83 -12.05 -54.79 -23.42
CA GLU A 83 -11.95 -55.99 -22.57
C GLU A 83 -11.85 -55.66 -21.06
N VAL A 84 -11.14 -54.58 -20.70
CA VAL A 84 -11.10 -54.10 -19.29
C VAL A 84 -12.50 -53.65 -18.84
N MET A 85 -13.25 -52.94 -19.66
CA MET A 85 -14.62 -52.53 -19.33
C MET A 85 -15.59 -53.70 -19.26
N LYS A 86 -15.47 -54.67 -20.14
CA LYS A 86 -16.26 -55.94 -20.04
C LYS A 86 -15.94 -56.72 -18.77
N HIS A 87 -14.67 -56.71 -18.33
CA HIS A 87 -14.27 -57.31 -17.06
C HIS A 87 -14.94 -56.62 -15.88
N MET A 88 -15.01 -55.29 -15.92
CA MET A 88 -15.66 -54.49 -14.87
C MET A 88 -17.10 -54.93 -14.59
N LEU A 89 -17.89 -55.28 -15.64
CA LEU A 89 -19.29 -55.65 -15.47
C LEU A 89 -19.50 -56.83 -14.50
N LYS A 90 -18.56 -57.73 -14.39
CA LYS A 90 -18.60 -58.94 -13.53
C LYS A 90 -17.69 -58.85 -12.33
N ALA A 91 -17.03 -57.73 -12.13
CA ALA A 91 -16.01 -57.59 -11.10
C ALA A 91 -16.64 -57.26 -9.73
N LYS A 92 -15.84 -57.44 -8.66
CA LYS A 92 -16.19 -56.99 -7.32
C LYS A 92 -16.19 -55.44 -7.24
N PRO A 93 -16.91 -54.83 -6.27
CA PRO A 93 -16.99 -53.37 -6.18
C PRO A 93 -15.64 -52.65 -6.20
N GLU A 94 -14.65 -53.14 -5.46
CA GLU A 94 -13.32 -52.54 -5.40
C GLU A 94 -12.63 -52.46 -6.77
N VAL A 95 -12.80 -53.54 -7.56
CA VAL A 95 -12.23 -53.62 -8.93
C VAL A 95 -12.99 -52.70 -9.90
N LYS A 96 -14.31 -52.63 -9.73
CA LYS A 96 -15.13 -51.67 -10.52
C LYS A 96 -14.66 -50.24 -10.25
N VAL A 97 -14.46 -49.84 -9.00
CA VAL A 97 -13.97 -48.52 -8.58
C VAL A 97 -12.59 -48.21 -9.23
N ASP A 98 -11.67 -49.18 -9.19
CA ASP A 98 -10.34 -48.98 -9.78
C ASP A 98 -10.45 -48.76 -11.31
N ILE A 99 -11.27 -49.53 -12.02
CA ILE A 99 -11.47 -49.43 -13.48
C ILE A 99 -12.18 -48.13 -13.85
N LEU A 100 -13.22 -47.71 -13.11
CA LEU A 100 -13.97 -46.48 -13.34
C LEU A 100 -13.06 -45.25 -13.15
N ASN A 101 -12.25 -45.26 -12.12
CA ASN A 101 -11.28 -44.19 -11.87
C ASN A 101 -10.20 -44.13 -12.98
N TRP A 102 -9.79 -45.31 -13.49
CA TRP A 102 -8.84 -45.37 -14.59
C TRP A 102 -9.44 -44.79 -15.87
N ILE A 103 -10.64 -45.22 -16.29
CA ILE A 103 -11.37 -44.66 -17.46
C ILE A 103 -11.51 -43.14 -17.37
N GLY A 104 -11.91 -42.65 -16.20
CA GLY A 104 -12.02 -41.22 -15.98
C GLY A 104 -10.67 -40.45 -16.02
N ARG A 105 -9.56 -41.08 -15.69
CA ARG A 105 -8.22 -40.51 -15.85
C ARG A 105 -7.78 -40.52 -17.31
N GLU A 106 -7.96 -41.63 -18.00
CA GLU A 106 -7.60 -41.78 -19.40
C GLU A 106 -8.40 -40.85 -20.32
N SER A 107 -9.65 -40.55 -19.99
CA SER A 107 -10.48 -39.62 -20.76
C SER A 107 -9.96 -38.17 -20.74
N LYS A 108 -9.09 -37.81 -19.79
CA LYS A 108 -8.43 -36.51 -19.79
C LYS A 108 -7.22 -36.41 -20.74
N CYS A 109 -6.73 -37.54 -21.29
CA CYS A 109 -5.67 -37.55 -22.26
C CYS A 109 -6.21 -37.14 -23.63
N PRO A 110 -5.76 -36.02 -24.26
CA PRO A 110 -6.31 -35.53 -25.51
C PRO A 110 -6.32 -36.59 -26.62
N SER A 111 -5.28 -37.42 -26.69
CA SER A 111 -5.18 -38.49 -27.71
C SER A 111 -6.13 -39.68 -27.51
N LYS A 112 -6.79 -39.77 -26.36
CA LYS A 112 -7.67 -40.91 -26.00
C LYS A 112 -9.08 -40.46 -25.70
N HIS A 113 -9.31 -39.18 -25.54
CA HIS A 113 -10.63 -38.61 -25.17
C HIS A 113 -11.72 -39.04 -26.15
N ASP A 114 -11.53 -38.81 -27.44
CA ASP A 114 -12.50 -39.14 -28.45
C ASP A 114 -12.70 -40.65 -28.61
N MET A 115 -11.62 -41.43 -28.45
CA MET A 115 -11.70 -42.88 -28.46
C MET A 115 -12.58 -43.41 -27.31
N ILE A 116 -12.35 -42.95 -26.09
CA ILE A 116 -13.13 -43.38 -24.91
C ILE A 116 -14.58 -42.91 -24.97
N LYS A 117 -14.80 -41.70 -25.42
CA LYS A 117 -16.15 -41.12 -25.58
C LYS A 117 -17.01 -41.94 -26.58
N ASN A 118 -16.38 -42.42 -27.65
CA ASN A 118 -17.07 -43.14 -28.73
C ASN A 118 -16.85 -44.64 -28.65
N LEU A 119 -16.34 -45.20 -27.54
CA LEU A 119 -16.04 -46.61 -27.39
C LEU A 119 -17.31 -47.44 -27.34
N GLU A 120 -17.39 -48.51 -28.21
CA GLU A 120 -18.46 -49.50 -28.24
C GLU A 120 -17.95 -50.84 -27.73
N LEU A 121 -18.57 -51.43 -26.69
CA LEU A 121 -18.13 -52.69 -26.11
C LEU A 121 -18.50 -53.91 -26.90
N ARG A 122 -19.71 -53.91 -27.57
CA ARG A 122 -20.24 -54.87 -28.52
C ARG A 122 -21.62 -54.46 -28.97
N PHE A 123 -22.00 -54.68 -30.30
CA PHE A 123 -23.35 -54.65 -30.78
C PHE A 123 -24.25 -53.57 -30.08
N ASP A 124 -23.99 -52.33 -30.34
CA ASP A 124 -24.76 -51.20 -29.88
C ASP A 124 -24.73 -50.95 -28.35
N LEU A 125 -23.73 -51.43 -27.63
CA LEU A 125 -23.54 -51.06 -26.20
C LEU A 125 -22.42 -50.06 -26.05
N PRO A 126 -22.70 -48.75 -26.11
CA PRO A 126 -21.69 -47.72 -25.91
C PRO A 126 -21.08 -47.76 -24.47
N ALA A 127 -19.80 -47.50 -24.33
CA ALA A 127 -19.13 -47.38 -23.04
C ALA A 127 -19.87 -46.45 -22.08
N ARG A 128 -20.39 -45.35 -22.62
CA ARG A 128 -21.25 -44.41 -21.89
C ARG A 128 -22.44 -45.11 -21.21
N GLN A 129 -23.17 -45.99 -21.87
CA GLN A 129 -24.32 -46.68 -21.29
C GLN A 129 -23.88 -47.59 -20.13
N VAL A 130 -22.74 -48.26 -20.28
CA VAL A 130 -22.15 -49.08 -19.23
C VAL A 130 -21.82 -48.26 -17.99
N LEU A 131 -21.25 -47.05 -18.17
CA LEU A 131 -20.96 -46.14 -17.05
C LEU A 131 -22.26 -45.64 -16.41
N LEU A 132 -23.31 -45.30 -17.19
CA LEU A 132 -24.62 -44.91 -16.68
C LEU A 132 -25.27 -46.02 -15.85
N ASP A 133 -25.11 -47.29 -16.24
CA ASP A 133 -25.66 -48.43 -15.49
C ASP A 133 -24.95 -48.60 -14.12
N GLN A 134 -23.68 -48.20 -14.02
CA GLN A 134 -22.96 -48.23 -12.71
C GLN A 134 -23.48 -47.16 -11.74
N LEU A 135 -24.20 -46.14 -12.18
CA LEU A 135 -24.88 -45.21 -11.26
C LEU A 135 -25.99 -45.89 -10.42
N LYS A 136 -26.46 -47.05 -10.87
CA LYS A 136 -27.45 -47.87 -10.14
C LYS A 136 -26.85 -49.00 -9.32
N ASP A 137 -25.53 -49.06 -9.20
CA ASP A 137 -24.86 -50.10 -8.40
C ASP A 137 -25.24 -49.92 -6.91
N LYS A 138 -25.28 -51.04 -6.20
CA LYS A 138 -25.62 -51.03 -4.77
C LYS A 138 -24.54 -50.45 -3.88
N ASP A 139 -23.31 -50.47 -4.40
CA ASP A 139 -22.14 -49.91 -3.72
C ASP A 139 -21.97 -48.45 -4.06
N PHE A 140 -22.00 -47.60 -3.03
CA PHE A 140 -21.88 -46.15 -3.17
C PHE A 140 -20.55 -45.73 -3.83
N TYR A 141 -19.43 -46.39 -3.51
CA TYR A 141 -18.14 -46.06 -4.08
C TYR A 141 -18.07 -46.38 -5.58
N VAL A 142 -18.84 -47.40 -6.06
CA VAL A 142 -18.99 -47.66 -7.50
C VAL A 142 -19.82 -46.57 -8.16
N GLN A 143 -20.95 -46.17 -7.56
CA GLN A 143 -21.72 -45.02 -8.04
C GLN A 143 -20.84 -43.77 -8.12
N GLN A 144 -20.10 -43.43 -7.08
CA GLN A 144 -19.21 -42.28 -7.00
C GLN A 144 -18.13 -42.32 -8.11
N ALA A 145 -17.48 -43.45 -8.30
CA ALA A 145 -16.46 -43.59 -9.33
C ALA A 145 -17.05 -43.46 -10.74
N ALA A 146 -18.27 -43.97 -10.97
CA ALA A 146 -18.99 -43.85 -12.26
C ALA A 146 -19.36 -42.38 -12.53
N VAL A 147 -19.88 -41.65 -11.54
CA VAL A 147 -20.19 -40.23 -11.67
C VAL A 147 -18.95 -39.44 -12.07
N TRP A 148 -17.83 -39.64 -11.38
CA TRP A 148 -16.60 -38.91 -11.67
C TRP A 148 -15.98 -39.30 -13.03
N ALA A 149 -16.16 -40.54 -13.48
CA ALA A 149 -15.76 -40.95 -14.83
C ALA A 149 -16.60 -40.21 -15.90
N LEU A 150 -17.91 -40.14 -15.74
CA LEU A 150 -18.80 -39.40 -16.64
C LEU A 150 -18.50 -37.89 -16.67
N VAL A 151 -18.24 -37.28 -15.51
CA VAL A 151 -17.84 -35.87 -15.43
C VAL A 151 -16.54 -35.60 -16.17
N LYS A 152 -15.56 -36.50 -16.05
CA LYS A 152 -14.25 -36.36 -16.71
C LYS A 152 -14.34 -36.56 -18.23
N ILE A 153 -15.26 -37.43 -18.70
CA ILE A 153 -15.55 -37.62 -20.14
C ILE A 153 -16.20 -36.36 -20.68
N GLY A 154 -17.00 -35.63 -19.91
CA GLY A 154 -17.53 -34.32 -20.28
C GLY A 154 -18.62 -34.36 -21.37
N ASP A 155 -19.27 -35.50 -21.59
CA ASP A 155 -20.41 -35.58 -22.54
C ASP A 155 -21.65 -34.89 -21.94
N LYS A 156 -22.03 -33.75 -22.54
CA LYS A 156 -23.16 -32.92 -22.08
C LYS A 156 -24.49 -33.66 -21.96
N SER A 157 -24.67 -34.75 -22.72
CA SER A 157 -25.90 -35.55 -22.68
C SER A 157 -26.11 -36.29 -21.35
N VAL A 158 -25.11 -36.37 -20.47
CA VAL A 158 -25.27 -36.96 -19.15
C VAL A 158 -25.77 -35.96 -18.09
N ILE A 159 -25.78 -34.64 -18.37
CA ILE A 159 -26.22 -33.61 -17.42
C ILE A 159 -27.60 -33.93 -16.80
N PRO A 160 -28.66 -34.28 -17.60
CA PRO A 160 -29.94 -34.61 -16.99
C PRO A 160 -29.88 -35.80 -16.04
N VAL A 161 -29.03 -36.79 -16.33
CA VAL A 161 -28.87 -37.97 -15.49
C VAL A 161 -28.13 -37.66 -14.19
N LEU A 162 -27.15 -36.78 -14.25
CA LEU A 162 -26.45 -36.26 -13.05
C LEU A 162 -27.43 -35.42 -12.20
N ALA A 163 -28.29 -34.61 -12.84
CA ALA A 163 -29.31 -33.85 -12.12
C ALA A 163 -30.37 -34.80 -11.47
N ASP A 164 -30.64 -35.94 -12.05
CA ASP A 164 -31.55 -36.93 -11.47
C ASP A 164 -31.01 -37.57 -10.17
N LEU A 165 -29.70 -37.47 -9.85
CA LEU A 165 -29.14 -37.87 -8.59
C LEU A 165 -29.71 -37.04 -7.40
N LEU A 166 -30.12 -35.81 -7.65
CA LEU A 166 -30.81 -34.97 -6.68
C LEU A 166 -32.18 -35.53 -6.25
N LYS A 167 -32.76 -36.51 -7.01
CA LYS A 167 -34.01 -37.22 -6.63
C LYS A 167 -33.80 -38.28 -5.57
N SER A 168 -32.56 -38.60 -5.22
CA SER A 168 -32.27 -39.63 -4.22
C SER A 168 -32.84 -39.30 -2.85
N ASN A 169 -33.12 -40.31 -2.05
CA ASN A 169 -33.43 -40.19 -0.62
C ASN A 169 -32.16 -40.29 0.23
N ASP A 170 -31.05 -40.68 -0.35
CA ASP A 170 -29.75 -40.75 0.30
C ASP A 170 -29.01 -39.41 0.12
N LYS A 171 -28.68 -38.76 1.25
CA LYS A 171 -27.96 -37.49 1.29
C LYS A 171 -26.59 -37.59 0.62
N GLN A 172 -25.91 -38.74 0.74
CA GLN A 172 -24.60 -38.92 0.11
C GLN A 172 -24.70 -38.89 -1.43
N VAL A 173 -25.76 -39.47 -1.97
CA VAL A 173 -26.04 -39.48 -3.41
C VAL A 173 -26.45 -38.09 -3.90
N ILE A 174 -27.23 -37.32 -3.11
CA ILE A 174 -27.58 -35.91 -3.44
C ILE A 174 -26.33 -35.07 -3.49
N LEU A 175 -25.45 -35.15 -2.47
CA LEU A 175 -24.17 -34.41 -2.45
C LEU A 175 -23.25 -34.80 -3.61
N LEU A 176 -23.18 -36.10 -3.92
CA LEU A 176 -22.44 -36.59 -5.09
C LEU A 176 -22.96 -35.97 -6.39
N GLY A 177 -24.28 -35.88 -6.56
CA GLY A 177 -24.91 -35.22 -7.70
C GLY A 177 -24.60 -33.74 -7.76
N GLN A 178 -24.64 -33.06 -6.63
CA GLN A 178 -24.30 -31.63 -6.50
C GLN A 178 -22.84 -31.38 -6.90
N ASP A 179 -21.91 -32.13 -6.31
CA ASP A 179 -20.47 -32.00 -6.62
C ASP A 179 -20.16 -32.31 -8.10
N ALA A 180 -20.82 -33.32 -8.65
CA ALA A 180 -20.65 -33.68 -10.04
C ALA A 180 -21.13 -32.60 -11.00
N LEU A 181 -22.30 -32.01 -10.74
CA LEU A 181 -22.86 -30.92 -11.54
C LEU A 181 -22.00 -29.65 -11.42
N MET A 182 -21.48 -29.36 -10.22
CA MET A 182 -20.54 -28.25 -10.01
C MET A 182 -19.24 -28.42 -10.81
N ALA A 183 -18.71 -29.64 -10.82
CA ALA A 183 -17.47 -29.94 -11.54
C ALA A 183 -17.66 -30.09 -13.06
N PHE A 184 -18.89 -30.16 -13.55
CA PHE A 184 -19.17 -30.38 -14.94
C PHE A 184 -18.96 -29.13 -15.80
N ASN A 185 -18.17 -29.24 -16.83
CA ASN A 185 -17.92 -28.12 -17.74
C ASN A 185 -19.03 -28.01 -18.79
N GLY A 186 -20.15 -27.38 -18.46
CA GLY A 186 -21.29 -27.20 -19.34
C GLY A 186 -22.42 -26.42 -18.67
N ASP A 187 -23.45 -26.12 -19.44
CA ASP A 187 -24.68 -25.51 -18.94
C ASP A 187 -25.54 -26.57 -18.27
N ILE A 188 -25.62 -26.52 -16.94
CA ILE A 188 -26.37 -27.43 -16.08
C ILE A 188 -27.68 -26.80 -15.61
N ASP A 189 -27.84 -25.49 -15.73
CA ASP A 189 -28.83 -24.68 -15.03
C ASP A 189 -30.27 -25.11 -15.33
N GLN A 190 -30.57 -25.35 -16.62
CA GLN A 190 -31.89 -25.83 -17.05
C GLN A 190 -32.20 -27.24 -16.54
N ALA A 191 -31.20 -28.12 -16.51
CA ALA A 191 -31.39 -29.49 -16.00
C ALA A 191 -31.67 -29.50 -14.51
N VAL A 192 -30.94 -28.70 -13.76
CA VAL A 192 -31.15 -28.52 -12.30
C VAL A 192 -32.50 -27.89 -12.03
N ALA A 193 -32.86 -26.80 -12.70
CA ALA A 193 -34.13 -26.12 -12.51
C ALA A 193 -35.34 -27.06 -12.81
N LYS A 194 -35.21 -27.93 -13.80
CA LYS A 194 -36.25 -28.89 -14.20
C LYS A 194 -36.53 -29.96 -13.13
N VAL A 195 -35.51 -30.38 -12.36
CA VAL A 195 -35.70 -31.45 -11.35
C VAL A 195 -36.17 -30.91 -9.99
N ILE A 196 -35.85 -29.66 -9.63
CA ILE A 196 -36.19 -29.03 -8.33
C ILE A 196 -37.65 -29.26 -7.93
N PRO A 197 -38.69 -29.08 -8.78
CA PRO A 197 -40.06 -29.28 -8.36
C PRO A 197 -40.39 -30.71 -7.90
N SER A 198 -39.64 -31.71 -8.36
CA SER A 198 -39.92 -33.14 -8.18
C SER A 198 -39.02 -33.88 -7.20
N VAL A 199 -38.09 -33.19 -6.54
CA VAL A 199 -37.12 -33.81 -5.61
C VAL A 199 -37.54 -33.60 -4.17
N SER A 200 -36.90 -34.35 -3.24
CA SER A 200 -37.03 -34.16 -1.83
C SER A 200 -36.56 -32.77 -1.36
N ASP A 201 -36.92 -32.36 -0.16
CA ASP A 201 -36.47 -31.04 0.37
C ASP A 201 -34.94 -30.91 0.38
N ALA A 202 -34.21 -31.98 0.72
CA ALA A 202 -32.73 -31.99 0.60
C ALA A 202 -32.26 -31.81 -0.86
N GLY A 203 -32.90 -32.45 -1.82
CA GLY A 203 -32.61 -32.27 -3.23
C GLY A 203 -32.95 -30.87 -3.76
N LYS A 204 -34.06 -30.26 -3.25
CA LYS A 204 -34.41 -28.87 -3.56
C LYS A 204 -33.36 -27.90 -3.04
N VAL A 205 -32.90 -28.07 -1.78
CA VAL A 205 -31.83 -27.24 -1.19
C VAL A 205 -30.58 -27.34 -2.05
N ALA A 206 -30.11 -28.56 -2.36
CA ALA A 206 -28.94 -28.76 -3.22
C ALA A 206 -29.08 -28.14 -4.63
N GLY A 207 -30.26 -28.24 -5.24
CA GLY A 207 -30.55 -27.63 -6.54
C GLY A 207 -30.55 -26.09 -6.48
N LEU A 208 -31.12 -25.49 -5.43
CA LEU A 208 -31.11 -24.04 -5.23
C LEU A 208 -29.70 -23.51 -5.00
N GLU A 209 -28.88 -24.22 -4.23
CA GLU A 209 -27.47 -23.89 -4.02
C GLU A 209 -26.68 -23.92 -5.34
N LEU A 210 -26.93 -24.95 -6.19
CA LEU A 210 -26.32 -25.03 -7.51
C LEU A 210 -26.68 -23.82 -8.39
N LEU A 211 -27.97 -23.45 -8.47
CA LEU A 211 -28.42 -22.28 -9.24
C LEU A 211 -27.78 -20.99 -8.71
N ALA A 212 -27.64 -20.85 -7.40
CA ALA A 212 -26.98 -19.70 -6.77
C ALA A 212 -25.51 -19.62 -7.13
N ILE A 213 -24.74 -20.68 -6.94
CA ILE A 213 -23.30 -20.73 -7.24
C ILE A 213 -23.04 -20.46 -8.72
N ARG A 214 -23.95 -20.91 -9.59
CA ARG A 214 -23.87 -20.69 -11.04
C ARG A 214 -24.37 -19.32 -11.48
N MET A 215 -24.94 -18.53 -10.59
CA MET A 215 -25.58 -17.25 -10.89
C MET A 215 -26.62 -17.37 -12.03
N ALA A 216 -27.47 -18.39 -11.94
CA ALA A 216 -28.38 -18.78 -12.98
C ALA A 216 -29.64 -17.89 -13.06
N ASP A 217 -29.47 -16.62 -13.48
CA ASP A 217 -30.50 -15.57 -13.47
C ASP A 217 -31.74 -15.94 -14.36
N ALA A 218 -31.53 -16.67 -15.43
CA ALA A 218 -32.62 -17.19 -16.27
C ALA A 218 -33.59 -18.12 -15.53
N ASN A 219 -33.18 -18.62 -14.31
CA ASN A 219 -33.94 -19.56 -13.52
C ASN A 219 -34.57 -18.92 -12.26
N LEU A 220 -34.61 -17.57 -12.16
CA LEU A 220 -35.21 -16.85 -11.05
C LEU A 220 -36.61 -17.36 -10.71
N ASN A 221 -37.48 -17.65 -11.70
CA ASN A 221 -38.83 -18.15 -11.44
C ASN A 221 -38.84 -19.47 -10.67
N THR A 222 -37.88 -20.37 -10.90
CA THR A 222 -37.75 -21.62 -10.12
C THR A 222 -37.51 -21.35 -8.67
N VAL A 223 -36.63 -20.36 -8.36
CA VAL A 223 -36.33 -19.95 -6.97
C VAL A 223 -37.54 -19.28 -6.32
N LEU A 224 -38.25 -18.39 -7.03
CA LEU A 224 -39.45 -17.72 -6.54
C LEU A 224 -40.59 -18.71 -6.20
N GLU A 225 -40.75 -19.76 -6.99
CA GLU A 225 -41.72 -20.83 -6.70
C GLU A 225 -41.40 -21.57 -5.41
N GLN A 226 -40.12 -21.79 -5.10
CA GLN A 226 -39.71 -22.41 -3.81
C GLN A 226 -39.89 -21.46 -2.62
N ILE A 227 -39.81 -20.15 -2.81
CA ILE A 227 -40.16 -19.15 -1.79
C ILE A 227 -41.66 -19.23 -1.46
N LYS A 228 -42.53 -19.42 -2.46
CA LYS A 228 -43.99 -19.50 -2.25
C LYS A 228 -44.44 -20.81 -1.63
N SER A 229 -43.97 -21.94 -2.15
CA SER A 229 -44.52 -23.28 -1.90
C SER A 229 -43.63 -24.21 -1.13
N GLY A 230 -42.36 -23.86 -0.87
CA GLY A 230 -41.41 -24.74 -0.17
C GLY A 230 -41.69 -24.90 1.33
N SER A 231 -41.13 -25.96 1.91
CA SER A 231 -41.02 -26.11 3.37
C SER A 231 -40.17 -24.95 3.97
N PRO A 232 -40.16 -24.78 5.30
CA PRO A 232 -39.36 -23.73 5.95
C PRO A 232 -37.85 -23.80 5.54
N GLU A 233 -37.28 -25.00 5.45
CA GLU A 233 -35.91 -25.25 5.07
C GLU A 233 -35.65 -24.85 3.60
N VAL A 234 -36.54 -25.28 2.70
CA VAL A 234 -36.47 -24.95 1.28
C VAL A 234 -36.66 -23.45 1.04
N LYS A 235 -37.61 -22.81 1.75
CA LYS A 235 -37.80 -21.35 1.66
C LYS A 235 -36.56 -20.60 2.09
N LYS A 236 -35.91 -21.02 3.17
CA LYS A 236 -34.66 -20.44 3.64
C LYS A 236 -33.55 -20.53 2.59
N ALA A 237 -33.38 -21.71 1.99
CA ALA A 237 -32.42 -21.90 0.91
C ALA A 237 -32.75 -21.05 -0.32
N ALA A 238 -34.02 -20.96 -0.71
CA ALA A 238 -34.46 -20.14 -1.83
C ALA A 238 -34.22 -18.64 -1.59
N TYR A 239 -34.49 -18.11 -0.39
CA TYR A 239 -34.15 -16.75 -0.03
C TYR A 239 -32.62 -16.50 -0.04
N THR A 240 -31.84 -17.48 0.40
CA THR A 240 -30.37 -17.39 0.36
C THR A 240 -29.85 -17.33 -1.07
N ALA A 241 -30.42 -18.17 -1.95
CA ALA A 241 -30.05 -18.25 -3.37
C ALA A 241 -30.48 -16.98 -4.16
N LEU A 242 -31.51 -16.27 -3.70
CA LEU A 242 -32.16 -15.22 -4.47
C LEU A 242 -31.19 -14.13 -4.94
N LYS A 243 -30.27 -13.68 -4.07
CA LYS A 243 -29.28 -12.62 -4.39
C LYS A 243 -28.34 -12.99 -5.54
N ASP A 244 -28.12 -14.28 -5.76
CA ASP A 244 -27.16 -14.77 -6.74
C ASP A 244 -27.82 -15.02 -8.12
N VAL A 245 -29.18 -15.19 -8.13
CA VAL A 245 -29.93 -15.50 -9.36
C VAL A 245 -30.77 -14.33 -9.89
N VAL A 246 -30.61 -13.12 -9.37
CA VAL A 246 -31.33 -11.94 -9.81
C VAL A 246 -30.54 -11.15 -10.86
N SER A 247 -31.26 -10.46 -11.75
CA SER A 247 -30.71 -9.50 -12.71
C SER A 247 -31.13 -8.07 -12.38
N GLU A 248 -30.59 -7.08 -13.09
CA GLU A 248 -30.96 -5.66 -12.94
C GLU A 248 -32.46 -5.38 -13.17
N LYS A 249 -33.11 -6.22 -13.99
CA LYS A 249 -34.53 -6.08 -14.37
C LYS A 249 -35.48 -6.46 -13.25
N ASP A 250 -35.00 -7.23 -12.28
CA ASP A 250 -35.82 -7.78 -11.20
C ASP A 250 -35.97 -6.79 -10.03
N PHE A 251 -35.29 -5.64 -10.05
CA PHE A 251 -35.32 -4.63 -9.00
C PHE A 251 -36.74 -4.28 -8.55
N THR A 252 -37.64 -3.98 -9.48
CA THR A 252 -39.02 -3.58 -9.15
C THR A 252 -39.83 -4.72 -8.50
N LEU A 253 -39.66 -5.94 -8.99
CA LEU A 253 -40.30 -7.12 -8.43
C LEU A 253 -39.86 -7.36 -6.98
N LEU A 254 -38.55 -7.32 -6.74
CA LEU A 254 -37.96 -7.53 -5.42
C LEU A 254 -38.39 -6.46 -4.42
N CYS A 255 -38.45 -5.21 -4.85
CA CYS A 255 -38.98 -4.12 -4.02
C CYS A 255 -40.43 -4.37 -3.61
N GLY A 256 -41.29 -4.81 -4.53
CA GLY A 256 -42.67 -5.18 -4.20
C GLY A 256 -42.76 -6.33 -3.19
N MET A 257 -41.86 -7.33 -3.30
CA MET A 257 -41.77 -8.41 -2.30
C MET A 257 -41.31 -7.88 -0.95
N LEU A 258 -40.30 -7.00 -0.90
CA LEU A 258 -39.79 -6.40 0.34
C LEU A 258 -40.86 -5.63 1.09
N GLU A 259 -41.69 -4.88 0.40
CA GLU A 259 -42.73 -4.04 0.99
C GLU A 259 -43.87 -4.84 1.66
N THR A 260 -43.99 -6.12 1.34
CA THR A 260 -45.00 -7.03 1.89
C THR A 260 -44.37 -8.20 2.66
N ALA A 261 -43.07 -8.16 2.89
CA ALA A 261 -42.33 -9.25 3.48
C ALA A 261 -42.59 -9.42 4.99
N GLU A 262 -42.56 -10.66 5.44
CA GLU A 262 -42.45 -10.97 6.87
C GLU A 262 -41.02 -10.63 7.37
N ALA A 263 -40.88 -10.41 8.67
CA ALA A 263 -39.61 -9.98 9.27
C ALA A 263 -38.42 -10.85 8.88
N SER A 264 -38.60 -12.18 8.82
CA SER A 264 -37.54 -13.14 8.47
C SER A 264 -37.07 -13.04 6.98
N ALA A 265 -37.90 -12.48 6.09
CA ALA A 265 -37.60 -12.34 4.67
C ALA A 265 -36.99 -10.97 4.31
N ILE A 266 -37.05 -9.97 5.21
CA ILE A 266 -36.56 -8.61 4.93
C ILE A 266 -35.08 -8.62 4.55
N ALA A 267 -34.21 -9.19 5.37
CA ALA A 267 -32.76 -9.16 5.12
C ALA A 267 -32.35 -9.88 3.83
N PRO A 268 -32.81 -11.11 3.52
CA PRO A 268 -32.52 -11.75 2.25
C PRO A 268 -33.03 -10.97 1.02
N LEU A 269 -34.21 -10.34 1.12
CA LEU A 269 -34.75 -9.52 0.03
C LEU A 269 -33.96 -8.24 -0.17
N GLN A 270 -33.49 -7.62 0.90
CA GLN A 270 -32.56 -6.48 0.81
C GLN A 270 -31.27 -6.88 0.12
N ASP A 271 -30.70 -8.05 0.46
CA ASP A 271 -29.48 -8.55 -0.19
C ASP A 271 -29.70 -8.84 -1.68
N ALA A 272 -30.87 -9.40 -2.06
CA ALA A 272 -31.22 -9.60 -3.45
C ALA A 272 -31.44 -8.27 -4.20
N ILE A 273 -32.04 -7.26 -3.58
CA ILE A 273 -32.19 -5.92 -4.17
C ILE A 273 -30.80 -5.27 -4.35
N ILE A 274 -29.91 -5.40 -3.37
CA ILE A 274 -28.52 -4.93 -3.47
C ILE A 274 -27.82 -5.59 -4.66
N ALA A 275 -27.97 -6.89 -4.82
CA ALA A 275 -27.40 -7.63 -5.96
C ALA A 275 -27.98 -7.18 -7.31
N ALA A 276 -29.28 -6.92 -7.38
CA ALA A 276 -29.92 -6.43 -8.59
C ALA A 276 -29.52 -4.99 -8.94
N ILE A 277 -29.50 -4.07 -7.92
CA ILE A 277 -29.17 -2.67 -8.14
C ILE A 277 -27.69 -2.48 -8.48
N SER A 278 -26.80 -3.29 -7.93
CA SER A 278 -25.36 -3.22 -8.22
C SER A 278 -25.01 -3.53 -9.69
N LYS A 279 -25.90 -4.20 -10.40
CA LYS A 279 -25.78 -4.45 -11.85
C LYS A 279 -26.23 -3.25 -12.70
N GLN A 280 -26.88 -2.24 -12.11
CA GLN A 280 -27.29 -1.02 -12.80
C GLN A 280 -26.13 0.01 -12.83
N PRO A 281 -26.14 0.98 -13.77
CA PRO A 281 -25.16 2.06 -13.78
C PRO A 281 -25.13 2.82 -12.46
N THR A 282 -23.96 3.03 -11.89
CA THR A 282 -23.75 3.66 -10.58
C THR A 282 -24.48 4.99 -10.45
N ALA A 283 -24.43 5.84 -11.48
CA ALA A 283 -25.08 7.15 -11.49
C ALA A 283 -26.63 7.10 -11.32
N THR A 284 -27.25 5.92 -11.51
CA THR A 284 -28.72 5.78 -11.39
C THR A 284 -29.17 5.01 -10.16
N GLN A 285 -28.26 4.34 -9.47
CA GLN A 285 -28.60 3.46 -8.35
C GLN A 285 -29.35 4.19 -7.24
N VAL A 286 -28.78 5.27 -6.70
CA VAL A 286 -29.41 6.05 -5.62
C VAL A 286 -30.73 6.64 -6.03
N SER A 287 -30.81 7.21 -7.24
CA SER A 287 -32.06 7.81 -7.74
C SER A 287 -33.17 6.77 -7.90
N ASN A 288 -32.86 5.55 -8.32
CA ASN A 288 -33.83 4.46 -8.46
C ASN A 288 -34.32 3.98 -7.09
N VAL A 289 -33.40 3.83 -6.10
CA VAL A 289 -33.80 3.46 -4.73
C VAL A 289 -34.65 4.58 -4.10
N ASN A 290 -34.25 5.85 -4.19
CA ASN A 290 -34.99 6.99 -3.64
C ASN A 290 -36.39 7.12 -4.26
N ARG A 291 -36.52 6.93 -5.59
CA ARG A 291 -37.84 6.91 -6.26
C ARG A 291 -38.73 5.82 -5.68
N ARG A 292 -38.17 4.61 -5.46
CA ARG A 292 -38.92 3.51 -4.88
C ARG A 292 -39.30 3.77 -3.42
N MET A 293 -38.41 4.36 -2.62
CA MET A 293 -38.72 4.77 -1.26
C MET A 293 -39.89 5.76 -1.17
N VAL A 294 -39.98 6.71 -2.11
CA VAL A 294 -41.12 7.62 -2.22
C VAL A 294 -42.41 6.88 -2.54
N GLN A 295 -42.35 5.92 -3.48
CA GLN A 295 -43.52 5.11 -3.86
C GLN A 295 -44.01 4.20 -2.74
N ALA A 296 -43.08 3.63 -1.94
CA ALA A 296 -43.40 2.78 -0.82
C ALA A 296 -44.08 3.50 0.35
N GLY A 297 -43.93 4.82 0.41
CA GLY A 297 -44.52 5.68 1.45
C GLY A 297 -43.67 5.70 2.73
N GLU A 298 -43.95 6.69 3.60
CA GLU A 298 -43.13 7.00 4.79
C GLU A 298 -42.96 5.79 5.73
N SER A 299 -43.99 5.00 5.92
CA SER A 299 -43.96 3.85 6.87
C SER A 299 -43.05 2.69 6.43
N LYS A 300 -42.66 2.68 5.15
CA LYS A 300 -41.81 1.62 4.57
C LYS A 300 -40.43 2.08 4.08
N ARG A 301 -40.12 3.39 4.12
CA ARG A 301 -38.85 3.97 3.66
C ARG A 301 -37.66 3.30 4.31
N TYR A 302 -37.74 2.98 5.58
CA TYR A 302 -36.65 2.39 6.36
C TYR A 302 -36.18 1.04 5.83
N LEU A 303 -37.02 0.30 5.12
CA LEU A 303 -36.66 -0.99 4.51
C LEU A 303 -35.52 -0.86 3.48
N TYR A 304 -35.33 0.33 2.94
CA TYR A 304 -34.35 0.62 1.88
C TYR A 304 -33.04 1.21 2.39
N TYR A 305 -32.89 1.57 3.67
CA TYR A 305 -31.64 2.19 4.17
C TYR A 305 -30.44 1.26 4.01
N LYS A 306 -30.58 -0.06 4.24
CA LYS A 306 -29.52 -1.03 3.96
C LYS A 306 -29.14 -1.06 2.47
N VAL A 307 -30.12 -0.95 1.59
CA VAL A 307 -29.88 -0.91 0.13
C VAL A 307 -29.13 0.35 -0.27
N LEU A 308 -29.51 1.51 0.28
CA LEU A 308 -28.79 2.77 0.08
C LEU A 308 -27.35 2.69 0.58
N SER A 309 -27.14 2.13 1.77
CA SER A 309 -25.78 1.96 2.32
C SER A 309 -24.88 1.15 1.41
N ALA A 310 -25.40 0.17 0.70
CA ALA A 310 -24.64 -0.67 -0.22
C ALA A 310 -24.21 0.06 -1.50
N THR A 311 -24.87 1.18 -1.89
CA THR A 311 -24.49 1.98 -3.07
C THR A 311 -23.20 2.75 -2.86
N GLY A 312 -22.88 3.15 -1.62
CA GLY A 312 -21.67 3.91 -1.28
C GLY A 312 -21.65 5.36 -1.75
N GLU A 313 -22.77 5.88 -2.30
CA GLU A 313 -22.85 7.21 -2.87
C GLU A 313 -23.19 8.27 -1.80
N LYS A 314 -22.58 9.46 -1.89
CA LYS A 314 -22.73 10.54 -0.91
C LYS A 314 -24.18 10.93 -0.63
N ASP A 315 -25.02 10.95 -1.66
CA ASP A 315 -26.44 11.31 -1.51
C ASP A 315 -27.22 10.23 -0.74
N ALA A 316 -26.81 8.97 -0.85
CA ALA A 316 -27.36 7.87 -0.06
C ALA A 316 -27.03 8.03 1.43
N LEU A 317 -25.81 8.46 1.76
CA LEU A 317 -25.41 8.75 3.14
C LEU A 317 -26.28 9.86 3.75
N ALA A 318 -26.50 10.94 3.00
CA ALA A 318 -27.36 12.04 3.45
C ALA A 318 -28.80 11.58 3.77
N THR A 319 -29.37 10.70 2.94
CA THR A 319 -30.71 10.12 3.16
C THR A 319 -30.75 9.23 4.41
N ILE A 320 -29.70 8.43 4.65
CA ILE A 320 -29.60 7.59 5.86
C ILE A 320 -29.48 8.46 7.11
N VAL A 321 -28.65 9.51 7.07
CA VAL A 321 -28.47 10.46 8.18
C VAL A 321 -29.76 11.20 8.48
N GLU A 322 -30.52 11.59 7.46
CA GLU A 322 -31.86 12.17 7.65
C GLU A 322 -32.80 11.21 8.37
N GLY A 323 -32.78 9.91 7.95
CA GLY A 323 -33.57 8.85 8.59
C GLY A 323 -33.16 8.61 10.05
N LEU A 324 -31.88 8.71 10.37
CA LEU A 324 -31.37 8.60 11.73
C LEU A 324 -31.84 9.77 12.62
N ASN A 325 -31.82 11.00 12.09
CA ASN A 325 -32.14 12.20 12.86
C ASN A 325 -33.66 12.42 13.04
N LYS A 326 -34.45 12.09 12.02
CA LYS A 326 -35.91 12.30 12.02
C LYS A 326 -36.73 11.04 12.34
N GLY A 327 -36.16 9.86 12.20
CA GLY A 327 -36.82 8.58 12.43
C GLY A 327 -37.03 8.26 13.92
N ASN A 328 -37.96 7.34 14.17
CA ASN A 328 -38.21 6.76 15.50
C ASN A 328 -38.33 5.23 15.37
N GLY A 329 -38.23 4.53 16.50
CA GLY A 329 -38.37 3.07 16.55
C GLY A 329 -37.56 2.35 15.44
N ALA A 330 -38.20 1.41 14.75
CA ALA A 330 -37.58 0.59 13.70
C ALA A 330 -36.93 1.40 12.56
N ALA A 331 -37.47 2.57 12.24
CA ALA A 331 -36.87 3.43 11.20
C ALA A 331 -35.54 4.00 11.64
N LYS A 332 -35.42 4.43 12.89
CA LYS A 332 -34.18 4.95 13.46
C LYS A 332 -33.13 3.84 13.58
N ASP A 333 -33.56 2.64 14.04
CA ASP A 333 -32.66 1.48 14.17
C ASP A 333 -32.14 1.03 12.81
N ALA A 334 -32.99 0.97 11.78
CA ALA A 334 -32.57 0.62 10.43
C ALA A 334 -31.60 1.65 9.81
N ALA A 335 -31.81 2.95 10.09
CA ALA A 335 -30.89 4.00 9.66
C ALA A 335 -29.52 3.89 10.36
N LEU A 336 -29.52 3.59 11.67
CA LEU A 336 -28.30 3.35 12.43
C LEU A 336 -27.55 2.12 11.90
N ASP A 337 -28.24 1.01 11.65
CA ASP A 337 -27.63 -0.20 11.11
C ASP A 337 -27.06 0.05 9.70
N ALA A 338 -27.73 0.83 8.87
CA ALA A 338 -27.24 1.22 7.56
C ALA A 338 -25.99 2.10 7.65
N LEU A 339 -25.95 3.04 8.59
CA LEU A 339 -24.76 3.89 8.84
C LEU A 339 -23.60 3.06 9.36
N LEU A 340 -23.84 2.12 10.27
CA LEU A 340 -22.82 1.20 10.78
C LEU A 340 -22.28 0.26 9.69
N ALA A 341 -23.10 -0.09 8.69
CA ALA A 341 -22.71 -0.91 7.55
C ALA A 341 -21.99 -0.11 6.44
N TRP A 342 -22.01 1.21 6.48
CA TRP A 342 -21.38 2.08 5.49
C TRP A 342 -19.87 1.81 5.39
N LYS A 343 -19.37 1.65 4.15
CA LYS A 343 -17.96 1.25 3.92
C LYS A 343 -17.00 2.43 3.73
N GLY A 344 -17.50 3.54 3.22
CA GLY A 344 -16.71 4.74 2.92
C GLY A 344 -16.33 5.53 4.18
N ILE A 345 -15.24 6.26 4.10
CA ILE A 345 -14.73 7.08 5.21
C ILE A 345 -15.60 8.30 5.51
N GLU A 346 -16.48 8.69 4.60
CA GLU A 346 -17.40 9.85 4.71
C GLU A 346 -18.37 9.71 5.88
N ALA A 347 -18.64 8.46 6.31
CA ALA A 347 -19.51 8.20 7.45
C ALA A 347 -18.84 8.47 8.82
N ALA A 348 -17.53 8.71 8.85
CA ALA A 348 -16.80 8.86 10.11
C ALA A 348 -17.37 9.99 10.99
N ASP A 349 -17.60 11.15 10.41
CA ASP A 349 -18.15 12.30 11.16
C ASP A 349 -19.54 12.01 11.74
N GLU A 350 -20.39 11.34 10.96
CA GLU A 350 -21.74 11.02 11.41
C GLU A 350 -21.73 9.95 12.51
N LEU A 351 -20.83 8.96 12.41
CA LEU A 351 -20.64 7.98 13.47
C LEU A 351 -20.08 8.61 14.75
N PHE A 352 -19.19 9.61 14.63
CA PHE A 352 -18.72 10.34 15.80
C PHE A 352 -19.87 11.11 16.48
N LYS A 353 -20.75 11.76 15.71
CA LYS A 353 -21.98 12.40 16.25
C LYS A 353 -22.87 11.39 16.96
N VAL A 354 -23.01 10.18 16.42
CA VAL A 354 -23.73 9.10 17.10
C VAL A 354 -23.06 8.77 18.43
N CYS A 355 -21.72 8.65 18.47
CA CYS A 355 -21.01 8.42 19.72
C CYS A 355 -21.28 9.54 20.75
N GLN A 356 -21.27 10.80 20.33
CA GLN A 356 -21.51 11.95 21.22
C GLN A 356 -22.94 11.98 21.79
N SER A 357 -23.92 11.57 20.98
CA SER A 357 -25.35 11.63 21.35
C SER A 357 -25.94 10.33 21.91
N ALA A 358 -25.19 9.22 21.86
CA ALA A 358 -25.69 7.90 22.28
C ALA A 358 -25.94 7.83 23.79
N SER A 359 -27.18 7.60 24.18
CA SER A 359 -27.58 7.32 25.57
C SER A 359 -27.40 5.84 25.96
N SER A 360 -27.48 4.94 24.99
CA SER A 360 -27.26 3.51 25.16
C SER A 360 -25.80 3.14 25.00
N ASP A 361 -25.21 2.41 25.96
CA ASP A 361 -23.84 1.91 25.87
C ASP A 361 -23.65 0.93 24.71
N GLN A 362 -24.68 0.16 24.35
CA GLN A 362 -24.63 -0.73 23.20
C GLN A 362 -24.53 0.05 21.88
N VAL A 363 -25.32 1.11 21.71
CA VAL A 363 -25.26 1.97 20.52
C VAL A 363 -23.91 2.67 20.47
N PHE A 364 -23.46 3.21 21.59
CA PHE A 364 -22.16 3.85 21.72
C PHE A 364 -21.03 2.92 21.30
N ASP A 365 -20.98 1.72 21.85
CA ASP A 365 -19.91 0.74 21.59
C ASP A 365 -19.88 0.33 20.11
N ARG A 366 -21.05 0.07 19.51
CA ARG A 366 -21.16 -0.25 18.07
C ARG A 366 -20.65 0.89 17.19
N ALA A 367 -21.09 2.13 17.49
CA ALA A 367 -20.69 3.32 16.74
C ALA A 367 -19.20 3.60 16.90
N LEU A 368 -18.66 3.51 18.12
CA LEU A 368 -17.24 3.71 18.41
C LEU A 368 -16.37 2.70 17.66
N LYS A 369 -16.69 1.41 17.74
CA LYS A 369 -15.96 0.35 17.03
C LYS A 369 -15.96 0.59 15.53
N ARG A 370 -17.10 1.00 14.96
CA ARG A 370 -17.19 1.30 13.54
C ARG A 370 -16.42 2.55 13.17
N TYR A 371 -16.52 3.62 13.95
CA TYR A 371 -15.73 4.84 13.78
C TYR A 371 -14.24 4.52 13.76
N VAL A 372 -13.75 3.82 14.79
CA VAL A 372 -12.35 3.41 14.92
C VAL A 372 -11.89 2.61 13.70
N GLN A 373 -12.74 1.69 13.21
CA GLN A 373 -12.43 0.92 12.00
C GLN A 373 -12.32 1.81 10.76
N LEU A 374 -13.22 2.78 10.58
CA LEU A 374 -13.19 3.67 9.42
C LEU A 374 -11.99 4.61 9.43
N VAL A 375 -11.69 5.27 10.55
CA VAL A 375 -10.55 6.20 10.64
C VAL A 375 -9.21 5.47 10.61
N SER A 376 -9.18 4.16 10.83
CA SER A 376 -8.00 3.31 10.64
C SER A 376 -7.76 2.88 9.19
N ASN A 377 -8.65 3.30 8.25
CA ASN A 377 -8.49 3.02 6.83
C ASN A 377 -7.24 3.73 6.27
N PRO A 378 -6.47 3.08 5.36
CA PRO A 378 -5.32 3.71 4.69
C PRO A 378 -5.62 5.01 3.92
N ALA A 379 -6.88 5.28 3.60
CA ALA A 379 -7.29 6.54 2.98
C ALA A 379 -7.09 7.78 3.88
N PHE A 380 -7.02 7.59 5.21
CA PHE A 380 -6.58 8.64 6.12
C PHE A 380 -5.05 8.69 6.15
N THR A 381 -4.48 9.89 6.14
CA THR A 381 -3.06 10.08 6.45
C THR A 381 -2.76 9.59 7.86
N ARG A 382 -1.51 9.33 8.18
CA ARG A 382 -1.10 8.87 9.52
C ARG A 382 -1.48 9.89 10.59
N GLU A 383 -1.30 11.17 10.31
CA GLU A 383 -1.61 12.30 11.18
C GLU A 383 -3.11 12.44 11.40
N ASN A 384 -3.91 12.43 10.34
CA ASN A 384 -5.38 12.50 10.46
C ASN A 384 -5.96 11.28 11.19
N ARG A 385 -5.36 10.11 11.02
CA ARG A 385 -5.71 8.91 11.79
C ARG A 385 -5.48 9.13 13.28
N LEU A 386 -4.30 9.64 13.65
CA LEU A 386 -3.98 9.96 15.04
C LEU A 386 -4.96 10.99 15.61
N LEU A 387 -5.20 12.10 14.91
CA LEU A 387 -6.12 13.16 15.34
C LEU A 387 -7.54 12.60 15.57
N SER A 388 -8.04 11.77 14.66
CA SER A 388 -9.35 11.14 14.77
C SER A 388 -9.43 10.14 15.93
N LEU A 389 -8.38 9.34 16.15
CA LEU A 389 -8.32 8.39 17.26
C LEU A 389 -8.22 9.11 18.61
N ARG A 390 -7.49 10.22 18.71
CA ARG A 390 -7.45 11.06 19.91
C ARG A 390 -8.83 11.65 20.22
N LYS A 391 -9.53 12.15 19.20
CA LYS A 391 -10.89 12.71 19.32
C LYS A 391 -11.87 11.71 19.95
N VAL A 392 -11.82 10.44 19.53
CA VAL A 392 -12.70 9.41 20.09
C VAL A 392 -12.21 8.86 21.44
N MET A 393 -10.90 8.93 21.70
CA MET A 393 -10.34 8.54 23.01
C MET A 393 -10.90 9.43 24.15
N GLU A 394 -11.12 10.72 23.90
CA GLU A 394 -11.66 11.68 24.87
C GLU A 394 -13.06 11.31 25.35
N ILE A 395 -13.85 10.58 24.53
CA ILE A 395 -15.22 10.17 24.87
C ILE A 395 -15.36 8.67 25.16
N ALA A 396 -14.27 7.91 25.10
CA ALA A 396 -14.29 6.47 25.38
C ALA A 396 -14.67 6.20 26.85
N ARG A 397 -15.65 5.29 27.05
CA ARG A 397 -16.29 5.03 28.34
C ARG A 397 -15.63 3.89 29.12
N THR A 398 -15.08 2.90 28.41
CA THR A 398 -14.54 1.67 29.04
C THR A 398 -13.07 1.47 28.72
N SER A 399 -12.40 0.69 29.55
CA SER A 399 -11.00 0.31 29.37
C SER A 399 -10.79 -0.49 28.09
N GLU A 400 -11.72 -1.35 27.71
CA GLU A 400 -11.67 -2.13 26.47
C GLU A 400 -11.71 -1.21 25.25
N GLN A 401 -12.54 -0.15 25.27
CA GLN A 401 -12.61 0.84 24.22
C GLN A 401 -11.31 1.64 24.12
N LYS A 402 -10.74 2.07 25.25
CA LYS A 402 -9.45 2.77 25.27
C LYS A 402 -8.32 1.89 24.76
N ALA A 403 -8.27 0.64 25.19
CA ALA A 403 -7.29 -0.35 24.70
C ALA A 403 -7.46 -0.64 23.19
N LEU A 404 -8.70 -0.71 22.68
CA LEU A 404 -8.97 -0.83 21.26
C LEU A 404 -8.40 0.36 20.47
N ILE A 405 -8.63 1.58 20.94
CA ILE A 405 -8.14 2.80 20.31
C ILE A 405 -6.61 2.82 20.31
N LEU A 406 -5.95 2.51 21.43
CA LEU A 406 -4.49 2.43 21.53
C LEU A 406 -3.88 1.42 20.53
N ARG A 407 -4.51 0.24 20.38
CA ARG A 407 -4.11 -0.72 19.34
C ARG A 407 -4.23 -0.19 17.92
N GLN A 408 -5.08 0.81 17.66
CA GLN A 408 -5.15 1.46 16.35
C GLN A 408 -4.20 2.66 16.24
N ILE A 409 -3.89 3.35 17.33
CA ILE A 409 -2.91 4.43 17.38
C ILE A 409 -1.52 3.94 16.94
N GLN A 410 -1.14 2.71 17.29
CA GLN A 410 0.11 2.13 16.77
C GLN A 410 0.17 2.10 15.23
N ARG A 411 -0.97 2.05 14.53
CA ARG A 411 -1.06 2.08 13.06
C ARG A 411 -1.01 3.48 12.47
N ALA A 412 -1.17 4.52 13.28
CA ALA A 412 -0.87 5.88 12.88
C ALA A 412 0.64 6.04 12.66
N ASP A 413 1.46 5.34 13.49
CA ASP A 413 2.87 5.07 13.22
C ASP A 413 3.69 6.36 13.00
N THR A 414 3.36 7.42 13.80
CA THR A 414 4.02 8.73 13.78
C THR A 414 4.74 9.00 15.11
N PHE A 415 5.67 9.95 15.11
CA PHE A 415 6.32 10.41 16.36
C PHE A 415 5.28 10.87 17.40
N LEU A 416 4.29 11.66 16.97
CA LEU A 416 3.23 12.12 17.88
C LEU A 416 2.33 10.98 18.36
N ALA A 417 2.17 9.90 17.60
CA ALA A 417 1.45 8.70 18.05
C ALA A 417 2.20 7.96 19.15
N LEU A 418 3.54 7.87 19.05
CA LEU A 418 4.40 7.32 20.09
C LEU A 418 4.29 8.15 21.37
N MET A 419 4.42 9.47 21.28
CA MET A 419 4.32 10.37 22.40
C MET A 419 2.95 10.28 23.08
N TYR A 420 1.85 10.28 22.29
CA TYR A 420 0.51 10.17 22.84
C TYR A 420 0.25 8.80 23.51
N ALA A 421 0.67 7.71 22.89
CA ALA A 421 0.54 6.38 23.50
C ALA A 421 1.30 6.28 24.83
N SER A 422 2.44 6.97 24.96
CA SER A 422 3.26 6.97 26.19
C SER A 422 2.55 7.61 27.39
N GLU A 423 1.57 8.50 27.17
CA GLU A 423 0.76 9.11 28.24
C GLU A 423 -0.07 8.07 29.01
N PHE A 424 -0.36 6.91 28.40
CA PHE A 424 -1.16 5.83 28.99
C PHE A 424 -0.33 4.74 29.68
N LEU A 425 0.99 4.85 29.73
CA LEU A 425 1.86 3.90 30.43
C LEU A 425 1.63 3.89 31.95
N ASP A 426 1.14 4.98 32.53
CA ASP A 426 0.80 5.07 33.96
C ASP A 426 -0.67 4.73 34.25
N SER A 427 -1.41 4.18 33.28
CA SER A 427 -2.79 3.79 33.50
C SER A 427 -2.90 2.75 34.61
N SER A 428 -3.83 2.95 35.53
CA SER A 428 -4.15 1.97 36.58
C SER A 428 -4.80 0.71 35.99
N ASP A 429 -5.43 0.84 34.81
CA ASP A 429 -6.04 -0.29 34.12
C ASP A 429 -4.99 -1.07 33.33
N ALA A 430 -4.90 -2.38 33.61
CA ALA A 430 -3.90 -3.25 33.00
C ALA A 430 -4.06 -3.41 31.48
N ALA A 431 -5.32 -3.45 30.97
CA ALA A 431 -5.55 -3.60 29.53
C ALA A 431 -5.17 -2.35 28.75
N VAL A 432 -5.44 -1.17 29.31
CA VAL A 432 -5.03 0.12 28.75
C VAL A 432 -3.53 0.26 28.76
N ARG A 433 -2.90 -0.04 29.91
CA ARG A 433 -1.44 0.01 30.07
C ARG A 433 -0.73 -0.94 29.09
N SER A 434 -1.17 -2.20 29.02
CA SER A 434 -0.60 -3.17 28.08
C SER A 434 -0.74 -2.71 26.63
N ALA A 435 -1.92 -2.20 26.24
CA ALA A 435 -2.11 -1.65 24.88
C ALA A 435 -1.18 -0.48 24.59
N ALA A 436 -0.91 0.38 25.57
CA ALA A 436 0.04 1.50 25.44
C ALA A 436 1.49 1.02 25.27
N VAL A 437 1.92 0.04 26.09
CA VAL A 437 3.24 -0.59 26.01
C VAL A 437 3.53 -1.10 24.61
N TYR A 438 2.59 -1.89 24.05
CA TYR A 438 2.77 -2.42 22.69
C TYR A 438 2.63 -1.35 21.61
N ALA A 439 1.80 -0.34 21.80
CA ALA A 439 1.69 0.76 20.84
C ALA A 439 3.02 1.53 20.76
N VAL A 440 3.59 1.92 21.89
CA VAL A 440 4.88 2.60 21.96
C VAL A 440 6.00 1.76 21.34
N TRP A 441 6.12 0.49 21.74
CA TRP A 441 7.16 -0.39 21.25
C TRP A 441 7.06 -0.63 19.74
N ASN A 442 5.87 -0.93 19.24
CA ASN A 442 5.69 -1.21 17.81
C ASN A 442 6.00 0.01 16.94
N ILE A 443 5.61 1.23 17.38
CA ILE A 443 5.96 2.45 16.65
C ILE A 443 7.48 2.65 16.67
N ALA A 444 8.12 2.58 17.83
CA ALA A 444 9.57 2.79 17.93
C ALA A 444 10.37 1.75 17.13
N ARG A 445 9.94 0.50 17.13
CA ARG A 445 10.59 -0.57 16.36
C ARG A 445 10.49 -0.34 14.85
N ASN A 446 9.37 0.17 14.38
CA ASN A 446 9.16 0.45 12.96
C ASN A 446 9.91 1.72 12.49
N HIS A 447 10.19 2.64 13.42
CA HIS A 447 10.76 3.95 13.17
C HIS A 447 12.02 4.20 14.04
N PRO A 448 13.16 3.58 13.69
CA PRO A 448 14.42 3.80 14.43
C PRO A 448 14.92 5.25 14.35
N GLU A 449 14.37 6.06 13.42
CA GLU A 449 14.61 7.50 13.34
C GLU A 449 13.92 8.28 14.46
N TYR A 450 12.91 7.72 15.15
CA TYR A 450 12.31 8.32 16.36
C TYR A 450 13.19 8.02 17.55
N LYS A 451 14.17 8.88 17.78
CA LYS A 451 15.24 8.75 18.74
C LYS A 451 15.43 10.03 19.55
N GLY A 452 16.31 9.96 20.53
CA GLY A 452 16.60 11.06 21.46
C GLY A 452 16.24 10.74 22.90
N ASP A 453 16.62 11.62 23.82
CA ASP A 453 16.49 11.42 25.26
C ASP A 453 15.06 11.09 25.71
N ASN A 454 14.07 11.79 25.17
CA ASN A 454 12.65 11.53 25.46
C ASN A 454 12.24 10.11 25.09
N VAL A 455 12.51 9.70 23.86
CA VAL A 455 12.13 8.38 23.35
C VAL A 455 12.89 7.29 24.12
N LYS A 456 14.19 7.50 24.37
CA LYS A 456 15.03 6.60 25.14
C LYS A 456 14.49 6.40 26.57
N ALA A 457 14.04 7.48 27.21
CA ALA A 457 13.42 7.42 28.55
C ALA A 457 12.09 6.64 28.52
N ILE A 458 11.23 6.91 27.54
CA ILE A 458 9.96 6.19 27.37
C ILE A 458 10.22 4.69 27.14
N LEU A 459 11.14 4.33 26.25
CA LEU A 459 11.45 2.93 25.93
C LEU A 459 12.09 2.19 27.12
N LYS A 460 12.91 2.83 27.94
CA LYS A 460 13.41 2.25 29.19
C LYS A 460 12.29 1.94 30.18
N ARG A 461 11.23 2.75 30.24
CA ARG A 461 10.03 2.44 31.02
C ARG A 461 9.29 1.24 30.44
N VAL A 462 9.03 1.24 29.13
CA VAL A 462 8.36 0.13 28.42
C VAL A 462 9.07 -1.20 28.66
N LEU A 463 10.41 -1.21 28.70
CA LEU A 463 11.23 -2.41 28.95
C LEU A 463 10.87 -3.13 30.26
N THR A 464 10.40 -2.40 31.27
CA THR A 464 10.01 -2.95 32.58
C THR A 464 8.54 -3.30 32.67
N MET A 465 7.75 -3.08 31.63
CA MET A 465 6.29 -3.18 31.65
C MET A 465 5.72 -4.31 30.76
N PHE A 466 6.56 -5.05 30.07
CA PHE A 466 6.11 -6.19 29.27
C PHE A 466 5.62 -7.32 30.18
N ASP A 467 4.45 -7.91 29.82
CA ASP A 467 3.84 -9.03 30.51
C ASP A 467 3.62 -10.21 29.55
N GLY A 468 3.70 -11.44 30.08
CA GLY A 468 3.39 -12.69 29.35
C GLY A 468 4.61 -13.53 28.99
N GLU A 469 4.38 -14.75 28.59
CA GLU A 469 5.43 -15.73 28.26
C GLU A 469 6.23 -15.32 27.00
N ASP A 470 5.60 -14.65 26.04
CA ASP A 470 6.23 -14.19 24.80
C ASP A 470 7.00 -12.86 24.98
N ALA A 471 6.84 -12.18 26.12
CA ALA A 471 7.48 -10.89 26.43
C ALA A 471 9.00 -10.92 26.31
N ARG A 472 9.63 -12.08 26.46
CA ARG A 472 11.08 -12.23 26.36
C ARG A 472 11.63 -11.77 25.01
N TYR A 473 10.92 -12.08 23.93
CA TYR A 473 11.37 -11.68 22.57
C TYR A 473 11.30 -10.17 22.39
N ASP A 474 10.24 -9.52 22.88
CA ASP A 474 10.08 -8.07 22.81
C ASP A 474 11.10 -7.36 23.71
N ILE A 475 11.35 -7.90 24.92
CA ILE A 475 12.37 -7.38 25.85
C ILE A 475 13.77 -7.44 25.22
N ASP A 476 14.15 -8.57 24.62
CA ASP A 476 15.48 -8.71 24.00
C ASP A 476 15.61 -7.82 22.75
N ALA A 477 14.58 -7.69 21.94
CA ALA A 477 14.55 -6.81 20.78
C ALA A 477 14.62 -5.32 21.21
N LEU A 478 13.88 -4.93 22.26
CA LEU A 478 13.92 -3.56 22.76
C LEU A 478 15.29 -3.20 23.40
N LYS A 479 15.95 -4.14 24.08
CA LYS A 479 17.33 -3.93 24.57
C LYS A 479 18.29 -3.65 23.41
N GLN A 480 18.24 -4.48 22.36
CA GLN A 480 19.05 -4.27 21.17
C GLN A 480 18.77 -2.92 20.51
N HIS A 481 17.49 -2.53 20.44
CA HIS A 481 17.09 -1.23 19.90
C HIS A 481 17.65 -0.08 20.73
N LEU A 482 17.56 -0.15 22.07
CA LEU A 482 18.11 0.85 22.99
C LEU A 482 19.65 0.94 22.92
N ASP A 483 20.34 -0.20 22.79
CA ASP A 483 21.80 -0.25 22.68
C ASP A 483 22.29 0.34 21.33
N ALA A 484 21.48 0.22 20.27
CA ALA A 484 21.78 0.80 18.94
C ALA A 484 21.42 2.29 18.85
N MET A 485 20.62 2.81 19.79
CA MET A 485 20.16 4.21 19.75
C MET A 485 21.28 5.17 20.11
N PRO A 486 21.63 6.13 19.22
CA PRO A 486 22.65 7.12 19.51
C PRO A 486 22.28 8.02 20.70
N ASP A 487 23.29 8.60 21.33
CA ASP A 487 23.09 9.63 22.34
C ASP A 487 22.85 10.97 21.62
N GLU A 488 21.59 11.37 21.53
CA GLU A 488 21.16 12.66 20.97
C GLU A 488 19.95 13.18 21.74
N VAL A 489 19.77 14.49 21.78
CA VAL A 489 18.64 15.14 22.46
C VAL A 489 17.30 14.78 21.81
N GLY A 490 17.25 14.75 20.48
CA GLY A 490 16.03 14.49 19.71
C GLY A 490 15.01 15.63 19.83
N PHE A 491 13.72 15.28 19.66
CA PHE A 491 12.62 16.23 19.85
C PHE A 491 12.35 16.52 21.32
N VAL A 492 12.34 17.79 21.69
CA VAL A 492 12.02 18.27 23.03
C VAL A 492 10.70 19.01 23.00
N SER A 493 9.82 18.74 23.98
CA SER A 493 8.63 19.55 24.17
C SER A 493 9.01 20.94 24.67
N ILE A 494 8.62 21.97 23.94
CA ILE A 494 8.84 23.37 24.33
C ILE A 494 7.63 24.01 25.00
N PHE A 495 6.57 23.21 25.22
CA PHE A 495 5.39 23.59 25.99
C PHE A 495 5.04 22.46 26.97
N ASN A 496 5.01 22.80 28.27
CA ASN A 496 4.87 21.83 29.35
C ASN A 496 3.41 21.46 29.69
N GLY A 497 2.43 22.10 29.05
CA GLY A 497 0.99 21.88 29.27
C GLY A 497 0.47 22.40 30.63
N LYS A 498 1.29 23.12 31.42
CA LYS A 498 0.94 23.59 32.79
C LYS A 498 0.93 25.09 32.90
N ASP A 499 1.95 25.73 32.35
CA ASP A 499 2.16 27.16 32.41
C ASP A 499 2.95 27.68 31.20
N LEU A 500 3.25 28.96 31.15
CA LEU A 500 4.00 29.63 30.08
C LEU A 500 5.52 29.64 30.31
N THR A 501 6.06 28.77 31.15
CA THR A 501 7.51 28.65 31.33
C THR A 501 8.20 28.32 30.00
N GLY A 502 9.27 29.07 29.68
CA GLY A 502 9.99 28.98 28.40
C GLY A 502 9.40 29.88 27.29
N TRP A 503 8.35 30.64 27.62
CA TRP A 503 7.70 31.60 26.73
C TRP A 503 7.68 32.98 27.29
N LYS A 504 7.71 34.01 26.43
CA LYS A 504 7.63 35.44 26.80
C LYS A 504 6.83 36.22 25.78
N GLY A 505 6.42 37.41 26.11
CA GLY A 505 5.81 38.36 25.19
C GLY A 505 6.82 38.86 24.16
N LEU A 506 6.41 38.95 22.90
CA LEU A 506 7.25 39.44 21.80
C LEU A 506 7.47 40.96 21.94
N VAL A 507 8.71 41.39 21.88
CA VAL A 507 9.06 42.81 21.74
C VAL A 507 9.47 43.07 20.30
N GLU A 508 8.70 43.83 19.56
CA GLU A 508 9.03 44.32 18.23
C GLU A 508 9.63 43.24 17.30
N ASN A 509 10.03 43.58 16.11
CA ASN A 509 10.77 42.71 15.21
C ASN A 509 12.28 42.62 15.55
N PRO A 510 13.02 41.61 15.02
CA PRO A 510 14.43 41.42 15.37
C PRO A 510 15.33 42.63 15.11
N ILE A 511 15.07 43.36 13.99
CA ILE A 511 15.87 44.56 13.64
C ILE A 511 15.64 45.71 14.60
N ALA A 512 14.37 45.93 15.02
CA ALA A 512 14.02 46.95 16.01
C ALA A 512 14.60 46.61 17.40
N ARG A 513 14.48 45.32 17.80
CA ARG A 513 15.07 44.83 19.07
C ARG A 513 16.57 45.08 19.13
N ALA A 514 17.30 44.76 18.06
CA ALA A 514 18.76 44.94 18.02
C ALA A 514 19.22 46.39 18.16
N LYS A 515 18.36 47.37 17.88
CA LYS A 515 18.65 48.80 18.01
C LYS A 515 18.36 49.35 19.42
N MET A 516 17.66 48.59 20.27
CA MET A 516 17.28 49.03 21.62
C MET A 516 18.46 48.97 22.56
N LYS A 517 18.60 49.98 23.42
CA LYS A 517 19.51 49.93 24.56
C LYS A 517 18.99 48.91 25.58
N PRO A 518 19.86 48.25 26.37
CA PRO A 518 19.46 47.22 27.33
C PRO A 518 18.31 47.61 28.26
N ALA A 519 18.36 48.86 28.84
CA ALA A 519 17.30 49.35 29.70
C ALA A 519 15.97 49.58 28.96
N GLN A 520 16.01 49.97 27.71
CA GLN A 520 14.81 50.15 26.89
C GLN A 520 14.19 48.81 26.55
N LEU A 521 15.04 47.83 26.19
CA LEU A 521 14.59 46.48 25.88
C LEU A 521 13.97 45.81 27.13
N ALA A 522 14.59 45.95 28.32
CA ALA A 522 14.06 45.39 29.55
C ALA A 522 12.66 45.95 29.88
N LYS A 523 12.49 47.28 29.80
CA LYS A 523 11.19 47.91 30.02
C LYS A 523 10.14 47.45 28.96
N ALA A 524 10.52 47.32 27.69
CA ALA A 524 9.65 46.84 26.65
C ALA A 524 9.25 45.37 26.89
N GLN A 525 10.18 44.54 27.38
CA GLN A 525 9.91 43.13 27.71
C GLN A 525 8.93 43.00 28.88
N GLU A 526 9.07 43.79 29.95
CA GLU A 526 8.08 43.83 31.06
C GLU A 526 6.67 44.07 30.52
N LYS A 527 6.50 45.04 29.62
CA LYS A 527 5.23 45.36 29.00
C LYS A 527 4.69 44.26 28.10
N ALA A 528 5.57 43.67 27.28
CA ALA A 528 5.20 42.55 26.41
C ALA A 528 4.75 41.32 27.23
N ASP A 529 5.43 41.04 28.35
CA ASP A 529 5.07 39.94 29.24
C ASP A 529 3.74 40.18 29.98
N GLU A 530 3.40 41.43 30.32
CA GLU A 530 2.07 41.80 30.86
C GLU A 530 0.97 41.49 29.81
N ASN A 531 1.17 41.91 28.56
CA ASN A 531 0.26 41.65 27.46
C ASN A 531 0.10 40.15 27.20
N MET A 532 1.23 39.43 27.17
CA MET A 532 1.23 37.95 27.04
C MET A 532 0.36 37.31 28.13
N ARG A 533 0.57 37.64 29.41
CA ARG A 533 -0.20 37.07 30.52
C ARG A 533 -1.68 37.43 30.48
N ARG A 534 -2.07 38.54 29.83
CA ARG A 534 -3.45 38.93 29.61
C ARG A 534 -4.10 38.04 28.51
N ASP A 535 -3.44 37.85 27.37
CA ASP A 535 -4.00 37.34 26.12
C ASP A 535 -3.74 35.84 25.90
N TRP A 536 -2.65 35.32 26.47
CA TRP A 536 -2.25 33.90 26.35
C TRP A 536 -2.40 33.17 27.68
N LYS A 537 -3.01 31.96 27.63
CA LYS A 537 -3.33 31.16 28.81
C LYS A 537 -3.00 29.69 28.57
N VAL A 538 -2.93 28.95 29.68
CA VAL A 538 -2.92 27.48 29.63
C VAL A 538 -4.25 26.97 30.17
N GLU A 539 -5.04 26.31 29.32
CA GLU A 539 -6.35 25.74 29.65
C GLU A 539 -6.38 24.25 29.29
N ASN A 540 -6.60 23.38 30.28
CA ASN A 540 -6.70 21.93 30.07
C ASN A 540 -5.50 21.32 29.32
N GLY A 541 -4.27 21.77 29.61
CA GLY A 541 -3.07 21.30 28.93
C GLY A 541 -2.82 21.89 27.54
N LEU A 542 -3.63 22.87 27.13
CA LEU A 542 -3.52 23.55 25.83
C LEU A 542 -2.94 24.95 26.02
N LEU A 543 -2.09 25.37 25.09
CA LEU A 543 -1.70 26.76 24.94
C LEU A 543 -2.79 27.49 24.15
N VAL A 544 -3.35 28.53 24.72
CA VAL A 544 -4.55 29.21 24.19
C VAL A 544 -4.29 30.71 24.04
N PHE A 545 -4.43 31.21 22.82
CA PHE A 545 -4.65 32.64 22.59
C PHE A 545 -6.13 32.92 22.70
N ASP A 546 -6.55 33.89 23.51
CA ASP A 546 -7.96 34.15 23.83
C ASP A 546 -8.75 34.94 22.76
N GLY A 547 -8.05 35.39 21.70
CA GLY A 547 -8.66 36.14 20.60
C GLY A 547 -8.70 37.64 20.82
N THR A 548 -8.09 38.15 21.89
CA THR A 548 -8.00 39.58 22.17
C THR A 548 -6.57 40.09 21.98
N GLY A 549 -6.41 41.22 21.33
CA GLY A 549 -5.07 41.79 21.10
C GLY A 549 -4.36 41.23 19.87
N TYR A 550 -3.12 41.66 19.68
CA TYR A 550 -2.27 41.34 18.53
C TYR A 550 -0.82 41.10 18.93
N ASP A 551 -0.58 40.86 20.21
CA ASP A 551 0.77 40.69 20.74
C ASP A 551 1.18 39.21 20.71
N ASN A 552 2.15 38.88 19.83
CA ASN A 552 2.64 37.53 19.66
C ASN A 552 3.29 36.98 20.92
N LEU A 553 3.14 35.67 21.12
CA LEU A 553 3.91 34.90 22.08
C LEU A 553 5.17 34.38 21.39
N CYS A 554 6.34 34.45 22.04
CA CYS A 554 7.56 33.88 21.50
C CYS A 554 8.30 33.03 22.51
N THR A 555 9.16 32.13 22.02
CA THR A 555 10.04 31.34 22.88
C THR A 555 11.08 32.21 23.52
N GLU A 556 11.46 31.93 24.79
CA GLU A 556 12.63 32.57 25.42
C GLU A 556 13.91 32.19 24.69
N LYS A 557 14.04 30.91 24.32
CA LYS A 557 15.17 30.39 23.59
C LYS A 557 15.05 30.78 22.10
N GLN A 558 16.19 31.02 21.47
CA GLN A 558 16.31 31.21 20.04
C GLN A 558 16.74 29.90 19.36
N TYR A 559 16.31 29.69 18.14
CA TYR A 559 16.55 28.48 17.33
C TYR A 559 17.24 28.85 16.03
N GLY A 560 18.18 28.00 15.58
CA GLY A 560 18.78 28.04 14.27
C GLY A 560 18.04 27.12 13.30
N ASP A 561 18.72 26.09 12.80
CA ASP A 561 18.08 25.05 11.99
C ASP A 561 17.34 24.06 12.90
N PHE A 562 16.12 23.70 12.52
CA PHE A 562 15.29 22.84 13.37
C PHE A 562 14.20 22.08 12.58
N GLU A 563 13.70 21.05 13.23
CA GLU A 563 12.43 20.38 12.90
C GLU A 563 11.44 20.64 14.04
N MET A 564 10.16 20.79 13.70
CA MET A 564 9.11 21.13 14.67
C MET A 564 7.83 20.36 14.38
N TYR A 565 7.20 19.83 15.41
CA TYR A 565 5.80 19.42 15.40
C TYR A 565 4.96 20.41 16.18
N VAL A 566 3.75 20.70 15.70
CA VAL A 566 2.76 21.48 16.44
C VAL A 566 1.36 21.13 15.95
N ASP A 567 0.48 20.79 16.89
CA ASP A 567 -0.96 20.69 16.63
C ASP A 567 -1.61 22.05 16.91
N TRP A 568 -2.54 22.45 16.03
CA TRP A 568 -3.30 23.67 16.17
C TRP A 568 -4.78 23.49 15.82
N MET A 569 -5.64 24.34 16.40
CA MET A 569 -7.08 24.38 16.12
C MET A 569 -7.59 25.82 16.23
N LEU A 570 -8.26 26.29 15.20
CA LEU A 570 -8.96 27.57 15.20
C LEU A 570 -10.34 27.43 15.84
N ASP A 571 -10.75 28.41 16.66
CA ASP A 571 -12.10 28.45 17.23
C ASP A 571 -13.14 28.81 16.15
N PRO A 572 -14.15 27.96 15.94
CA PRO A 572 -15.20 28.22 14.93
C PRO A 572 -16.09 29.43 15.24
N LYS A 573 -15.99 29.97 16.46
CA LYS A 573 -16.78 31.14 16.88
C LYS A 573 -16.01 32.46 16.73
N GLY A 574 -14.74 32.41 16.34
CA GLY A 574 -13.90 33.57 16.15
C GLY A 574 -14.29 34.40 14.92
N PRO A 575 -14.19 35.74 14.95
CA PRO A 575 -14.60 36.58 13.81
C PRO A 575 -13.67 36.48 12.61
N GLU A 576 -12.40 36.08 12.79
CA GLU A 576 -11.37 36.11 11.75
C GLU A 576 -10.54 34.85 11.69
N ALA A 577 -10.85 33.77 12.25
CA ALA A 577 -10.17 32.48 12.30
C ALA A 577 -8.83 32.44 11.51
N ASP A 578 -7.81 33.12 12.05
CA ASP A 578 -6.52 33.42 11.46
C ASP A 578 -5.43 33.33 12.52
N ALA A 579 -4.30 32.73 12.17
CA ALA A 579 -3.10 32.63 13.01
C ALA A 579 -1.88 32.33 12.13
N GLY A 580 -0.72 32.14 12.75
CA GLY A 580 0.50 31.77 12.06
C GLY A 580 1.63 31.39 13.02
N ILE A 581 2.66 30.75 12.48
CA ILE A 581 3.88 30.43 13.20
C ILE A 581 5.03 31.15 12.50
N TYR A 582 5.69 32.02 13.23
CA TYR A 582 6.89 32.71 12.74
C TYR A 582 8.11 31.86 12.99
N LEU A 583 8.93 31.74 11.99
CA LEU A 583 10.14 30.95 12.03
C LEU A 583 11.36 31.88 12.09
N ARG A 584 12.15 31.75 13.13
CA ARG A 584 13.32 32.61 13.36
C ARG A 584 12.98 34.11 13.24
N GLY A 585 11.93 34.53 13.97
CA GLY A 585 11.50 35.93 14.02
C GLY A 585 10.93 36.49 12.73
N THR A 586 10.68 35.65 11.73
CA THR A 586 10.16 36.06 10.40
C THR A 586 8.80 35.44 10.14
N PRO A 587 7.75 36.25 9.79
CA PRO A 587 6.42 35.75 9.43
C PRO A 587 6.47 35.02 8.09
N GLN A 588 5.64 34.05 7.83
CA GLN A 588 4.97 33.09 8.72
C GLN A 588 4.55 31.85 7.94
N VAL A 589 4.51 30.72 8.62
CA VAL A 589 3.70 29.57 8.19
C VAL A 589 2.25 29.89 8.51
N GLN A 590 1.42 30.09 7.50
CA GLN A 590 0.06 30.59 7.63
C GLN A 590 -0.90 29.53 8.20
N ILE A 591 -1.81 29.95 9.07
CA ILE A 591 -2.95 29.18 9.58
C ILE A 591 -4.20 30.02 9.38
N TRP A 592 -5.21 29.51 8.65
CA TRP A 592 -6.47 30.23 8.49
C TRP A 592 -7.67 29.33 8.15
N ASP A 593 -8.85 29.90 8.30
CA ASP A 593 -10.11 29.29 7.88
C ASP A 593 -10.23 29.33 6.35
N THR A 594 -10.18 28.19 5.72
CA THR A 594 -10.24 28.03 4.25
C THR A 594 -11.57 28.51 3.65
N SER A 595 -12.60 28.73 4.43
CA SER A 595 -13.87 29.28 3.96
C SER A 595 -13.83 30.79 3.69
N ARG A 596 -12.80 31.50 4.18
CA ARG A 596 -12.62 32.96 4.02
C ARG A 596 -12.05 33.32 2.64
N VAL A 597 -12.86 33.11 1.60
CA VAL A 597 -12.48 33.36 0.19
C VAL A 597 -12.14 34.84 -0.07
N ASN A 598 -12.75 35.75 0.65
CA ASN A 598 -12.53 37.21 0.51
C ASN A 598 -11.12 37.69 0.87
N VAL A 599 -10.36 36.90 1.65
CA VAL A 599 -8.95 37.16 2.00
C VAL A 599 -7.97 36.22 1.29
N GLY A 600 -8.46 35.32 0.45
CA GLY A 600 -7.62 34.36 -0.29
C GLY A 600 -7.34 33.07 0.47
N ALA A 601 -7.99 32.82 1.61
CA ALA A 601 -7.72 31.67 2.49
C ALA A 601 -8.10 30.29 1.90
N GLN A 602 -8.88 30.27 0.81
CA GLN A 602 -9.26 29.03 0.12
C GLN A 602 -8.08 28.22 -0.42
N VAL A 603 -6.88 28.78 -0.44
CA VAL A 603 -5.64 28.07 -0.86
C VAL A 603 -5.15 27.08 0.18
N GLY A 604 -5.62 27.20 1.44
CA GLY A 604 -5.22 26.34 2.56
C GLY A 604 -4.14 26.95 3.45
N SER A 605 -3.91 26.31 4.60
CA SER A 605 -2.87 26.65 5.56
C SER A 605 -1.51 26.04 5.17
N GLY A 606 -0.46 26.51 5.83
CA GLY A 606 0.92 25.99 5.69
C GLY A 606 1.77 26.77 4.70
N GLY A 607 1.21 27.67 3.89
CA GLY A 607 1.98 28.50 2.95
C GLY A 607 2.91 29.50 3.66
N LEU A 608 3.97 29.92 2.98
CA LEU A 608 4.88 30.98 3.43
C LEU A 608 4.30 32.33 2.99
N TYR A 609 3.20 32.74 3.63
CA TYR A 609 2.28 33.77 3.18
C TYR A 609 2.93 35.10 2.76
N ASN A 610 3.96 35.48 3.46
CA ASN A 610 4.62 36.79 3.25
C ASN A 610 5.71 36.79 2.18
N ASN A 611 6.01 35.68 1.54
CA ASN A 611 6.92 35.63 0.41
C ASN A 611 6.40 36.47 -0.77
N GLN A 612 7.29 37.14 -1.49
CA GLN A 612 6.98 37.97 -2.67
C GLN A 612 7.62 37.47 -3.96
N VAL A 613 8.83 36.91 -3.87
CA VAL A 613 9.60 36.41 -4.98
C VAL A 613 9.46 34.88 -5.08
N ASN A 614 9.57 34.21 -3.94
CA ASN A 614 9.44 32.77 -3.85
C ASN A 614 7.97 32.36 -3.58
N GLU A 615 7.66 31.09 -3.74
CA GLU A 615 6.31 30.59 -3.52
C GLU A 615 5.77 30.96 -2.13
N SER A 616 4.55 31.53 -2.11
CA SER A 616 3.88 31.95 -0.88
C SER A 616 2.69 31.08 -0.52
N LYS A 617 2.16 30.29 -1.46
CA LYS A 617 0.95 29.47 -1.28
C LYS A 617 1.31 28.02 -1.04
N PRO A 618 0.48 27.28 -0.29
CA PRO A 618 0.61 25.83 -0.23
C PRO A 618 0.27 25.20 -1.59
N SER A 619 0.86 24.05 -1.88
CA SER A 619 0.62 23.32 -3.13
C SER A 619 -0.78 22.70 -3.23
N LYS A 620 -1.46 22.53 -2.10
CA LYS A 620 -2.82 21.99 -1.96
C LYS A 620 -3.45 22.38 -0.63
N VAL A 621 -4.78 22.23 -0.55
CA VAL A 621 -5.52 22.35 0.70
C VAL A 621 -5.46 21.02 1.44
N ALA A 622 -4.93 21.00 2.65
CA ALA A 622 -4.82 19.82 3.49
C ALA A 622 -5.41 20.02 4.90
N ASP A 623 -6.13 21.12 5.08
CA ASP A 623 -6.76 21.50 6.34
C ASP A 623 -7.92 20.58 6.72
N ASN A 624 -8.04 20.26 8.01
CA ASN A 624 -9.26 19.70 8.58
C ASN A 624 -10.32 20.81 8.73
N LYS A 625 -11.55 20.44 9.02
CA LYS A 625 -12.67 21.39 9.18
C LYS A 625 -12.39 22.39 10.31
N LEU A 626 -12.89 23.60 10.16
CA LEU A 626 -12.84 24.61 11.21
C LEU A 626 -13.38 24.05 12.53
N GLY A 627 -12.63 24.25 13.61
CA GLY A 627 -12.91 23.66 14.93
C GLY A 627 -12.38 22.24 15.12
N GLU A 628 -11.64 21.70 14.17
CA GLU A 628 -10.93 20.45 14.30
C GLU A 628 -9.41 20.66 14.41
N TRP A 629 -8.73 19.71 15.05
CA TRP A 629 -7.29 19.76 15.19
C TRP A 629 -6.60 19.50 13.84
N ASN A 630 -5.54 20.23 13.59
CA ASN A 630 -4.57 20.05 12.51
C ASN A 630 -3.19 19.82 13.10
N SER A 631 -2.32 19.15 12.37
CA SER A 631 -0.94 18.85 12.78
C SER A 631 0.04 19.34 11.73
N PHE A 632 0.97 20.20 12.12
CA PHE A 632 2.10 20.58 11.31
C PHE A 632 3.35 19.78 11.68
N TYR A 633 4.11 19.38 10.67
CA TYR A 633 5.55 19.20 10.77
C TYR A 633 6.21 20.26 9.91
N ILE A 634 7.17 20.98 10.50
CA ILE A 634 7.91 22.06 9.87
C ILE A 634 9.40 21.75 9.99
N LYS A 635 10.13 21.80 8.88
CA LYS A 635 11.59 21.69 8.85
C LYS A 635 12.15 22.99 8.27
N MET A 636 13.08 23.61 8.98
CA MET A 636 13.79 24.80 8.54
C MET A 636 15.30 24.58 8.60
N VAL A 637 15.96 24.64 7.43
CA VAL A 637 17.40 24.51 7.27
C VAL A 637 17.91 25.66 6.42
N GLY A 638 18.86 26.44 6.93
CA GLY A 638 19.25 27.68 6.29
C GLY A 638 18.06 28.62 6.15
N ASP A 639 17.76 29.05 4.96
CA ASP A 639 16.58 29.86 4.64
C ASP A 639 15.41 29.04 4.06
N ARG A 640 15.54 27.72 3.99
CA ARG A 640 14.58 26.83 3.33
C ARG A 640 13.64 26.17 4.33
N VAL A 641 12.37 26.16 3.94
CA VAL A 641 11.29 25.63 4.76
C VAL A 641 10.53 24.54 4.01
N THR A 642 10.28 23.44 4.69
CA THR A 642 9.34 22.39 4.29
C THR A 642 8.21 22.33 5.31
N VAL A 643 6.96 22.30 4.85
CA VAL A 643 5.78 22.18 5.69
C VAL A 643 4.95 20.99 5.27
N VAL A 644 4.64 20.13 6.23
CA VAL A 644 3.68 19.03 6.09
C VAL A 644 2.47 19.34 6.96
N LEU A 645 1.28 19.39 6.38
CA LEU A 645 0.03 19.60 7.08
C LEU A 645 -0.81 18.33 7.03
N ASN A 646 -1.15 17.78 8.18
CA ASN A 646 -1.97 16.56 8.29
C ASN A 646 -1.44 15.38 7.46
N GLY A 647 -0.09 15.27 7.32
CA GLY A 647 0.57 14.23 6.54
C GLY A 647 0.74 14.54 5.05
N GLU A 648 0.26 15.69 4.59
CA GLU A 648 0.40 16.16 3.22
C GLU A 648 1.48 17.24 3.12
N LYS A 649 2.50 17.04 2.28
CA LYS A 649 3.53 18.06 2.04
C LYS A 649 2.89 19.20 1.25
N VAL A 650 2.78 20.35 1.87
CA VAL A 650 2.15 21.56 1.29
C VAL A 650 3.15 22.63 0.87
N VAL A 651 4.33 22.66 1.49
CA VAL A 651 5.49 23.46 1.06
C VAL A 651 6.71 22.55 1.03
N ASP A 652 7.46 22.57 -0.04
CA ASP A 652 8.60 21.70 -0.26
C ASP A 652 9.88 22.49 -0.51
N ASN A 653 10.70 22.64 0.53
CA ASN A 653 12.04 23.23 0.44
C ASN A 653 12.06 24.63 -0.19
N VAL A 654 11.09 25.49 0.16
CA VAL A 654 10.93 26.85 -0.35
C VAL A 654 11.71 27.83 0.51
N ILE A 655 12.33 28.83 -0.13
CA ILE A 655 13.04 29.93 0.56
C ILE A 655 12.02 30.79 1.33
N LEU A 656 12.24 30.99 2.62
CA LEU A 656 11.53 31.98 3.43
C LEU A 656 12.27 33.31 3.33
N GLU A 657 11.57 34.33 2.83
CA GLU A 657 12.13 35.65 2.67
C GLU A 657 12.12 36.45 3.99
N ASN A 658 13.16 37.27 4.22
CA ASN A 658 13.15 38.19 5.34
C ASN A 658 12.09 39.27 5.13
N TYR A 659 11.02 39.20 5.90
CA TYR A 659 9.88 40.12 5.81
C TYR A 659 10.24 41.55 6.24
N TRP A 660 11.11 41.69 7.24
CA TRP A 660 11.43 42.96 7.88
C TRP A 660 12.38 43.82 7.07
N ASP A 661 13.26 43.19 6.28
CA ASP A 661 14.10 43.83 5.27
C ASP A 661 14.42 42.83 4.14
N ARG A 662 13.78 43.01 3.00
CA ARG A 662 13.92 42.12 1.82
C ARG A 662 15.34 42.08 1.24
N LYS A 663 16.23 42.96 1.65
CA LYS A 663 17.64 42.98 1.23
C LYS A 663 18.54 42.13 2.11
N LEU A 664 18.06 41.74 3.28
CA LEU A 664 18.79 40.93 4.22
C LEU A 664 18.48 39.43 4.02
N PRO A 665 19.44 38.56 4.33
CA PRO A 665 19.16 37.14 4.46
C PRO A 665 18.24 36.90 5.67
N ILE A 666 17.68 35.69 5.77
CA ILE A 666 16.94 35.26 6.96
C ILE A 666 17.86 35.33 8.20
N PHE A 667 17.31 35.62 9.37
CA PHE A 667 18.11 35.64 10.60
C PHE A 667 18.65 34.23 10.88
N PRO A 668 19.96 34.10 11.22
CA PRO A 668 20.57 32.77 11.42
C PRO A 668 20.05 32.06 12.66
N VAL A 669 19.68 32.83 13.69
CA VAL A 669 19.12 32.36 14.97
C VAL A 669 18.15 33.42 15.49
N GLU A 670 16.90 33.01 15.79
CA GLU A 670 15.87 33.85 16.38
C GLU A 670 14.75 33.02 17.04
N GLN A 671 13.78 33.67 17.67
CA GLN A 671 12.64 33.00 18.32
C GLN A 671 11.72 32.31 17.32
N ILE A 672 11.02 31.29 17.82
CA ILE A 672 9.77 30.79 17.24
C ILE A 672 8.64 31.57 17.87
N GLU A 673 7.71 32.08 17.06
CA GLU A 673 6.61 32.92 17.53
C GLU A 673 5.24 32.32 17.15
N MET A 674 4.30 32.41 18.10
CA MET A 674 2.88 32.11 17.86
C MET A 674 2.13 33.43 17.64
N GLN A 675 1.52 33.57 16.46
CA GLN A 675 0.86 34.82 16.09
C GLN A 675 -0.46 34.98 16.84
N ALA A 676 -0.69 36.20 17.32
CA ALA A 676 -1.96 36.71 17.84
C ALA A 676 -2.64 37.53 16.73
N HIS A 677 -3.83 37.12 16.26
CA HIS A 677 -4.52 37.77 15.14
C HIS A 677 -6.04 37.83 15.35
N GLY A 678 -6.52 38.37 16.48
CA GLY A 678 -7.95 38.68 16.67
C GLY A 678 -8.90 37.48 16.76
N SER A 679 -8.42 36.24 16.71
CA SER A 679 -9.23 35.01 16.82
C SER A 679 -8.62 34.04 17.81
N LYS A 680 -9.48 33.37 18.55
CA LYS A 680 -9.04 32.33 19.49
C LYS A 680 -8.43 31.14 18.75
N VAL A 681 -7.24 30.73 19.15
CA VAL A 681 -6.52 29.57 18.63
C VAL A 681 -5.94 28.73 19.76
N TYR A 682 -5.93 27.43 19.55
CA TYR A 682 -5.40 26.44 20.50
C TYR A 682 -4.21 25.73 19.89
N TYR A 683 -3.18 25.51 20.72
CA TYR A 683 -1.99 24.75 20.37
C TYR A 683 -1.69 23.66 21.38
N ARG A 684 -1.13 22.54 20.92
CA ARG A 684 -0.59 21.44 21.75
C ARG A 684 0.51 20.71 21.01
N ASN A 685 1.19 19.76 21.67
CA ASN A 685 2.22 18.91 21.05
C ASN A 685 3.30 19.74 20.33
N ILE A 686 3.81 20.77 21.00
CA ILE A 686 4.83 21.64 20.45
C ILE A 686 6.21 21.03 20.78
N TYR A 687 6.78 20.33 19.79
CA TYR A 687 8.10 19.68 19.91
C TYR A 687 9.05 20.30 18.91
N VAL A 688 10.29 20.54 19.35
CA VAL A 688 11.36 21.05 18.49
C VAL A 688 12.57 20.14 18.62
N LYS A 689 13.17 19.80 17.51
CA LYS A 689 14.49 19.15 17.40
C LYS A 689 15.43 20.13 16.71
N GLU A 690 16.44 20.57 17.44
CA GLU A 690 17.51 21.38 16.85
C GLU A 690 18.39 20.50 15.98
N LEU A 691 18.68 20.99 14.78
CA LEU A 691 19.60 20.34 13.89
C LEU A 691 21.01 20.86 14.16
N GLU A 692 22.02 19.98 14.05
CA GLU A 692 23.41 20.40 14.20
C GLU A 692 23.72 21.48 13.16
N LYS A 693 24.23 22.59 13.64
CA LYS A 693 24.67 23.68 12.78
C LYS A 693 25.93 23.24 12.06
N GLN A 694 25.85 23.00 10.80
CA GLN A 694 27.03 22.78 9.97
C GLN A 694 27.78 24.10 9.82
N GLU A 695 29.09 24.10 10.16
CA GLU A 695 29.93 25.26 9.90
C GLU A 695 30.03 25.47 8.37
N PRO A 696 29.82 26.71 7.89
CA PRO A 696 29.96 27.01 6.49
C PRO A 696 31.35 26.60 5.99
N PHE A 697 31.41 26.01 4.81
CA PHE A 697 32.69 25.75 4.15
C PHE A 697 33.43 27.06 3.92
N LYS A 698 34.72 27.09 4.28
CA LYS A 698 35.63 28.21 4.06
C LYS A 698 36.76 27.77 3.15
N LEU A 699 37.20 28.67 2.29
CA LEU A 699 38.39 28.46 1.47
C LEU A 699 39.64 28.34 2.33
N SER A 700 40.60 27.55 1.91
CA SER A 700 41.92 27.60 2.51
C SER A 700 42.59 28.95 2.19
N PRO A 701 43.55 29.40 3.03
CA PRO A 701 44.28 30.62 2.75
C PRO A 701 44.96 30.61 1.36
N GLU A 702 45.36 29.44 0.89
CA GLU A 702 45.95 29.25 -0.42
C GLU A 702 44.91 29.48 -1.55
N GLU A 703 43.72 28.89 -1.40
CA GLU A 703 42.60 29.07 -2.34
C GLU A 703 42.11 30.51 -2.39
N GLU A 704 42.05 31.21 -1.25
CA GLU A 704 41.73 32.65 -1.20
C GLU A 704 42.74 33.47 -1.95
N LYS A 705 44.01 33.20 -1.73
CA LYS A 705 45.13 33.87 -2.43
C LYS A 705 45.13 33.60 -3.92
N GLU A 706 44.74 32.41 -4.32
CA GLU A 706 44.59 32.03 -5.73
C GLU A 706 43.38 32.67 -6.40
N GLY A 707 42.44 33.23 -5.64
CA GLY A 707 41.26 33.92 -6.16
C GLY A 707 40.03 33.02 -6.34
N PHE A 708 39.95 31.87 -5.63
CA PHE A 708 38.72 31.08 -5.58
C PHE A 708 37.62 31.86 -4.88
N LYS A 709 36.38 31.56 -5.26
CA LYS A 709 35.15 32.04 -4.62
C LYS A 709 34.26 30.84 -4.30
N VAL A 710 33.61 30.87 -3.14
CA VAL A 710 32.65 29.83 -2.75
C VAL A 710 31.37 30.01 -3.57
N LEU A 711 30.87 28.93 -4.18
CA LEU A 711 29.57 28.83 -4.83
C LEU A 711 28.54 28.09 -3.98
N PHE A 712 29.01 27.25 -3.05
CA PHE A 712 28.16 26.54 -2.13
C PHE A 712 28.97 26.18 -0.87
N ASP A 713 28.54 26.73 0.25
CA ASP A 713 29.19 26.58 1.56
C ASP A 713 28.46 25.61 2.50
N GLY A 714 27.37 24.98 2.04
CA GLY A 714 26.54 24.10 2.86
C GLY A 714 25.38 24.79 3.57
N THR A 715 25.20 26.09 3.44
CA THR A 715 24.17 26.84 4.19
C THR A 715 22.97 27.27 3.35
N ASN A 716 23.16 27.49 2.04
CA ASN A 716 22.09 27.94 1.14
C ASN A 716 22.41 27.62 -0.33
N MET A 717 21.41 27.73 -1.18
CA MET A 717 21.52 27.51 -2.63
C MET A 717 21.32 28.81 -3.44
N HIS A 718 21.68 29.98 -2.91
CA HIS A 718 21.41 31.28 -3.55
C HIS A 718 22.10 31.47 -4.90
N GLU A 719 23.22 30.80 -5.13
CA GLU A 719 23.96 30.88 -6.41
C GLU A 719 23.42 29.89 -7.46
N TRP A 720 22.36 29.11 -7.12
CA TRP A 720 21.85 28.03 -7.94
C TRP A 720 20.42 28.29 -8.44
N THR A 721 20.07 27.68 -9.59
CA THR A 721 18.77 27.78 -10.24
C THR A 721 18.48 26.50 -11.06
N GLY A 722 17.29 26.38 -11.64
CA GLY A 722 16.86 25.21 -12.41
C GLY A 722 16.15 24.19 -11.50
N ASN A 723 16.58 22.93 -11.54
CA ASN A 723 15.95 21.87 -10.75
C ASN A 723 16.33 21.95 -9.27
N THR A 724 15.69 22.85 -8.53
CA THR A 724 15.81 22.97 -7.07
C THR A 724 14.78 22.10 -6.32
N VAL A 725 14.05 21.24 -7.01
CA VAL A 725 13.10 20.28 -6.46
C VAL A 725 13.78 18.95 -6.14
N ASP A 726 14.52 18.41 -7.10
CA ASP A 726 15.26 17.15 -6.92
C ASP A 726 16.65 17.38 -6.30
N TYR A 727 17.27 18.55 -6.56
CA TYR A 727 18.51 18.96 -5.90
C TYR A 727 18.20 19.85 -4.70
N ILE A 728 18.30 19.30 -3.51
CA ILE A 728 17.93 19.98 -2.26
C ILE A 728 19.17 20.21 -1.38
N LEU A 729 19.07 21.20 -0.50
CA LEU A 729 20.02 21.38 0.58
C LEU A 729 19.67 20.42 1.71
N GLU A 730 20.55 19.46 1.98
CA GLU A 730 20.40 18.47 3.05
C GLU A 730 21.76 18.17 3.67
N ASP A 731 21.87 18.27 4.99
CA ASP A 731 23.09 17.95 5.75
C ASP A 731 24.35 18.67 5.21
N GLY A 732 24.22 19.95 4.85
CA GLY A 732 25.30 20.75 4.28
C GLY A 732 25.78 20.36 2.90
N CYS A 733 24.99 19.58 2.18
CA CYS A 733 25.25 19.10 0.84
C CYS A 733 24.13 19.52 -0.10
N ILE A 734 24.41 19.67 -1.38
CA ILE A 734 23.44 19.57 -2.45
C ILE A 734 23.21 18.08 -2.69
N SER A 735 22.06 17.57 -2.28
CA SER A 735 21.68 16.17 -2.43
C SER A 735 20.69 16.02 -3.58
N MET A 736 20.99 15.14 -4.54
CA MET A 736 20.05 14.75 -5.59
C MET A 736 19.13 13.68 -5.05
N VAL A 737 17.82 14.00 -4.91
CA VAL A 737 16.75 13.11 -4.44
C VAL A 737 15.75 12.95 -5.59
N PRO A 738 15.77 11.84 -6.34
CA PRO A 738 14.94 11.69 -7.52
C PRO A 738 13.45 11.78 -7.20
N SER A 739 12.73 12.68 -7.88
CA SER A 739 11.27 12.69 -7.89
C SER A 739 10.74 12.18 -9.23
N SER A 740 9.61 11.47 -9.22
CA SER A 740 9.00 10.97 -10.46
C SER A 740 8.40 12.06 -11.35
N SER A 741 8.32 13.31 -10.88
CA SER A 741 7.47 14.34 -11.46
C SER A 741 8.19 15.56 -12.01
N PHE A 742 9.47 15.79 -11.71
CA PHE A 742 10.16 17.00 -12.12
C PHE A 742 11.24 16.75 -13.20
N GLY A 743 12.37 16.19 -12.82
CA GLY A 743 13.50 15.99 -13.74
C GLY A 743 14.22 17.29 -14.12
N GLY A 744 15.33 17.15 -14.85
CA GLY A 744 16.15 18.29 -15.29
C GLY A 744 17.37 18.55 -14.42
N ASN A 745 18.06 19.63 -14.68
CA ASN A 745 19.40 19.91 -14.17
C ASN A 745 19.41 21.11 -13.22
N LEU A 746 20.36 21.10 -12.27
CA LEU A 746 20.65 22.24 -11.42
C LEU A 746 21.77 23.06 -12.07
N TYR A 747 21.63 24.39 -12.14
CA TYR A 747 22.59 25.27 -12.76
C TYR A 747 23.05 26.41 -11.85
N THR A 748 24.29 26.91 -12.06
CA THR A 748 24.71 28.19 -11.47
C THR A 748 23.88 29.34 -12.08
N LYS A 749 23.52 30.34 -11.27
CA LYS A 749 22.85 31.56 -11.82
C LYS A 749 23.76 32.36 -12.76
N LYS A 750 25.06 32.38 -12.47
CA LYS A 750 26.06 33.07 -13.28
C LYS A 750 26.63 32.14 -14.36
N GLU A 751 26.92 32.68 -15.52
CA GLU A 751 27.67 32.03 -16.60
C GLU A 751 29.18 32.18 -16.39
N TYR A 752 29.94 31.16 -16.76
CA TYR A 752 31.41 31.12 -16.67
C TYR A 752 32.04 30.76 -18.03
N GLY A 753 33.17 31.37 -18.34
CA GLY A 753 33.94 31.11 -19.56
C GLY A 753 35.13 30.20 -19.30
N ASN A 754 36.27 30.79 -18.89
CA ASN A 754 37.45 30.06 -18.46
C ASN A 754 37.48 30.02 -16.92
N PHE A 755 37.70 28.83 -16.37
CA PHE A 755 37.61 28.64 -14.92
C PHE A 755 38.35 27.39 -14.43
N ILE A 756 38.60 27.37 -13.12
CA ILE A 756 38.88 26.15 -12.35
C ILE A 756 37.70 25.99 -11.39
N TYR A 757 36.96 24.88 -11.50
CA TYR A 757 35.79 24.54 -10.71
C TYR A 757 36.14 23.35 -9.83
N ARG A 758 35.95 23.46 -8.53
CA ARG A 758 36.34 22.44 -7.56
C ARG A 758 35.19 22.12 -6.63
N PHE A 759 34.90 20.81 -6.41
CA PHE A 759 33.82 20.36 -5.56
C PHE A 759 34.15 18.98 -4.96
N ASP A 760 33.46 18.63 -3.86
CA ASP A 760 33.48 17.28 -3.33
C ASP A 760 32.19 16.59 -3.77
N PHE A 761 32.29 15.29 -4.09
CA PHE A 761 31.14 14.46 -4.46
C PHE A 761 31.17 13.12 -3.73
N GLN A 762 29.97 12.54 -3.54
CA GLN A 762 29.74 11.22 -2.95
C GLN A 762 28.71 10.46 -3.80
N LEU A 763 29.10 9.32 -4.35
CA LEU A 763 28.23 8.46 -5.16
C LEU A 763 27.56 7.38 -4.32
N THR A 764 26.36 6.98 -4.73
CA THR A 764 25.73 5.72 -4.35
C THR A 764 26.07 4.63 -5.37
N PRO A 765 25.90 3.32 -5.04
CA PRO A 765 26.15 2.24 -5.98
C PRO A 765 25.38 2.40 -7.30
N GLY A 766 26.09 2.38 -8.43
CA GLY A 766 25.51 2.57 -9.75
C GLY A 766 25.02 3.98 -10.07
N ALA A 767 25.41 4.97 -9.28
CA ALA A 767 24.97 6.37 -9.50
C ALA A 767 25.50 6.94 -10.81
N ASN A 768 24.66 7.78 -11.45
CA ASN A 768 24.93 8.52 -12.66
C ASN A 768 24.52 9.98 -12.48
N ASN A 769 25.44 10.88 -12.79
CA ASN A 769 25.26 12.32 -12.84
C ASN A 769 26.29 12.89 -13.83
N GLY A 770 26.34 14.20 -14.03
CA GLY A 770 27.34 14.86 -14.83
C GLY A 770 27.55 16.30 -14.39
N VAL A 771 28.69 16.88 -14.72
CA VAL A 771 28.93 18.32 -14.60
C VAL A 771 28.84 18.95 -15.98
N GLY A 772 27.73 19.64 -16.26
CA GLY A 772 27.59 20.47 -17.46
C GLY A 772 28.47 21.72 -17.35
N ILE A 773 29.25 22.03 -18.33
CA ILE A 773 30.08 23.22 -18.39
C ILE A 773 29.81 24.02 -19.66
N ARG A 774 29.78 25.34 -19.53
CA ARG A 774 29.48 26.29 -20.63
C ARG A 774 28.18 25.97 -21.37
N THR A 775 27.18 25.47 -20.62
CA THR A 775 25.90 25.01 -21.17
C THR A 775 24.81 26.08 -21.02
N PRO A 776 23.89 26.22 -21.96
CA PRO A 776 22.63 26.93 -21.74
C PRO A 776 21.74 26.11 -20.80
N MET A 777 20.71 26.73 -20.21
CA MET A 777 19.78 26.04 -19.33
C MET A 777 18.76 25.17 -20.08
N GLU A 778 18.66 25.29 -21.38
CA GLU A 778 17.73 24.52 -22.22
C GLU A 778 18.50 23.59 -23.17
N GLY A 779 17.90 22.44 -23.44
CA GLY A 779 18.48 21.41 -24.28
C GLY A 779 19.29 20.39 -23.51
N ASP A 780 19.80 19.36 -24.20
CA ASP A 780 20.66 18.35 -23.62
C ASP A 780 22.06 18.90 -23.39
N ALA A 781 22.42 19.15 -22.13
CA ALA A 781 23.65 19.81 -21.73
C ALA A 781 24.92 19.14 -22.26
N ALA A 782 24.90 17.81 -22.47
CA ALA A 782 26.03 17.07 -23.06
C ALA A 782 26.34 17.49 -24.52
N TYR A 783 25.34 18.00 -25.25
CA TYR A 783 25.47 18.39 -26.67
C TYR A 783 25.42 19.91 -26.89
N VAL A 784 24.51 20.61 -26.15
CA VAL A 784 24.39 22.07 -26.28
C VAL A 784 25.44 22.85 -25.46
N GLY A 785 26.20 22.14 -24.64
CA GLY A 785 27.37 22.57 -23.90
C GLY A 785 28.44 21.47 -23.95
N MET A 786 29.02 21.16 -22.83
CA MET A 786 29.87 19.98 -22.58
C MET A 786 29.50 19.35 -21.25
N GLU A 787 29.57 18.03 -21.16
CA GLU A 787 29.41 17.29 -19.92
C GLU A 787 30.73 16.64 -19.51
N VAL A 788 31.15 16.84 -18.27
CA VAL A 788 32.14 16.02 -17.61
C VAL A 788 31.41 14.97 -16.78
N GLN A 789 31.57 13.70 -17.14
CA GLN A 789 30.81 12.60 -16.57
C GLN A 789 31.13 12.35 -15.10
N VAL A 790 30.10 12.14 -14.28
CA VAL A 790 30.18 11.74 -12.86
C VAL A 790 29.43 10.42 -12.69
N LEU A 791 30.15 9.30 -12.60
CA LEU A 791 29.59 7.96 -12.75
C LEU A 791 30.31 6.93 -11.87
N ASP A 792 29.59 6.01 -11.26
CA ASP A 792 30.16 4.78 -10.69
C ASP A 792 30.41 3.75 -11.82
N CYS A 793 31.49 3.93 -12.57
CA CYS A 793 31.84 3.13 -13.75
C CYS A 793 32.06 1.66 -13.45
N GLU A 794 32.49 1.34 -12.24
CA GLU A 794 32.84 -0.05 -11.84
C GLU A 794 31.60 -0.88 -11.47
N HIS A 795 30.42 -0.24 -11.36
CA HIS A 795 29.21 -0.94 -11.03
C HIS A 795 28.79 -1.93 -12.13
N PRO A 796 28.33 -3.15 -11.79
CA PRO A 796 27.98 -4.18 -12.78
C PRO A 796 26.99 -3.75 -13.86
N ILE A 797 26.10 -2.78 -13.59
CA ILE A 797 25.11 -2.29 -14.57
C ILE A 797 25.77 -1.59 -15.78
N TYR A 798 27.01 -1.11 -15.65
CA TYR A 798 27.74 -0.41 -16.71
C TYR A 798 28.75 -1.30 -17.42
N GLN A 799 29.06 -2.47 -16.88
CA GLN A 799 30.04 -3.39 -17.47
C GLN A 799 29.59 -3.86 -18.87
N GLY A 800 30.38 -3.47 -19.90
CA GLY A 800 30.08 -3.75 -21.31
C GLY A 800 28.96 -2.89 -21.93
N ASN A 801 28.36 -1.97 -21.17
CA ASN A 801 27.26 -1.11 -21.64
C ASN A 801 27.66 0.35 -21.92
N ILE A 802 28.85 0.77 -21.50
CA ILE A 802 29.39 2.10 -21.74
C ILE A 802 30.73 2.04 -22.47
N THR A 803 31.06 3.14 -23.15
CA THR A 803 32.35 3.29 -23.84
C THR A 803 33.30 4.13 -23.00
N PRO A 804 34.63 4.13 -23.27
CA PRO A 804 35.56 5.02 -22.58
C PRO A 804 35.19 6.52 -22.62
N LEU A 805 34.44 6.94 -23.65
CA LEU A 805 33.94 8.32 -23.80
C LEU A 805 32.82 8.67 -22.80
N GLN A 806 32.36 7.69 -22.03
CA GLN A 806 31.27 7.80 -21.05
C GLN A 806 31.74 7.49 -19.63
N HIS A 807 33.04 7.21 -19.45
CA HIS A 807 33.57 6.94 -18.10
C HIS A 807 33.65 8.23 -17.29
N HIS A 808 33.69 8.11 -15.96
CA HIS A 808 33.85 9.25 -15.06
C HIS A 808 35.04 10.14 -15.46
N GLY A 809 34.82 11.44 -15.45
CA GLY A 809 35.79 12.46 -15.83
C GLY A 809 36.04 12.60 -17.34
N SER A 810 35.41 11.80 -18.19
CA SER A 810 35.44 12.02 -19.64
C SER A 810 34.66 13.27 -20.02
N VAL A 811 35.15 14.03 -21.03
CA VAL A 811 34.29 14.97 -21.76
C VAL A 811 33.37 14.11 -22.63
N TYR A 812 32.14 13.96 -22.23
CA TYR A 812 31.18 13.00 -22.79
C TYR A 812 31.15 13.02 -24.33
N GLY A 813 31.38 11.84 -24.92
CA GLY A 813 31.39 11.69 -26.38
C GLY A 813 32.62 12.26 -27.09
N ILE A 814 33.52 13.02 -26.43
CA ILE A 814 34.60 13.81 -27.08
C ILE A 814 35.99 13.37 -26.61
N ILE A 815 36.30 13.39 -25.32
CA ILE A 815 37.61 13.01 -24.80
C ILE A 815 37.45 11.97 -23.72
N PRO A 816 38.00 10.77 -23.87
CA PRO A 816 37.90 9.74 -22.82
C PRO A 816 38.81 10.09 -21.64
N ALA A 817 38.38 9.74 -20.43
CA ALA A 817 39.26 9.69 -19.27
C ALA A 817 40.38 8.64 -19.49
N ARG A 818 41.48 8.79 -18.77
CA ARG A 818 42.61 7.84 -18.84
C ARG A 818 42.14 6.45 -18.41
N GLU A 819 42.70 5.40 -18.99
CA GLU A 819 42.37 4.00 -18.67
C GLU A 819 42.58 3.67 -17.18
N ASP A 820 43.52 4.32 -16.53
CA ASP A 820 43.85 4.11 -15.12
C ASP A 820 43.08 5.02 -14.16
N HIS A 821 42.09 5.78 -14.68
CA HIS A 821 41.24 6.70 -13.86
C HIS A 821 40.61 6.04 -12.64
N PRO A 822 40.20 4.75 -12.61
CA PRO A 822 39.59 4.15 -11.42
C PRO A 822 40.48 4.19 -10.19
N LYS A 823 41.81 4.23 -10.36
CA LYS A 823 42.77 4.30 -9.26
C LYS A 823 42.77 5.64 -8.51
N ALA A 824 42.17 6.66 -9.09
CA ALA A 824 42.05 7.99 -8.49
C ALA A 824 40.90 8.11 -7.48
N PHE A 825 39.96 7.15 -7.48
CA PHE A 825 38.74 7.22 -6.66
C PHE A 825 38.91 6.53 -5.31
N LYS A 826 38.24 7.06 -4.31
CA LYS A 826 37.90 6.36 -3.08
C LYS A 826 36.66 5.50 -3.31
N PRO A 827 36.43 4.48 -2.48
CA PRO A 827 35.25 3.62 -2.58
C PRO A 827 33.93 4.38 -2.65
N VAL A 828 32.95 3.80 -3.36
CA VAL A 828 31.59 4.33 -3.42
C VAL A 828 31.03 4.48 -2.00
N GLY A 829 30.39 5.62 -1.72
CA GLY A 829 29.95 6.02 -0.38
C GLY A 829 30.98 6.89 0.38
N GLU A 830 32.21 7.05 -0.12
CA GLU A 830 33.21 7.98 0.42
C GLU A 830 33.25 9.28 -0.36
N TRP A 831 33.71 10.35 0.29
CA TRP A 831 33.87 11.67 -0.33
C TRP A 831 35.13 11.74 -1.19
N ASN A 832 34.95 12.12 -2.45
CA ASN A 832 35.99 12.42 -3.42
C ASN A 832 36.01 13.92 -3.72
N THR A 833 37.18 14.47 -4.05
CA THR A 833 37.30 15.87 -4.53
C THR A 833 37.63 15.85 -6.01
N GLU A 834 36.85 16.59 -6.79
CA GLU A 834 37.08 16.78 -8.22
C GLU A 834 37.35 18.23 -8.55
N GLU A 835 38.28 18.43 -9.51
CA GLU A 835 38.61 19.71 -10.09
C GLU A 835 38.49 19.64 -11.60
N ILE A 836 37.73 20.56 -12.19
CA ILE A 836 37.58 20.72 -13.63
C ILE A 836 38.16 22.08 -14.00
N MET A 837 39.20 22.08 -14.81
CA MET A 837 39.76 23.28 -15.45
C MET A 837 39.26 23.36 -16.90
N ALA A 838 38.70 24.48 -17.27
CA ALA A 838 38.34 24.83 -18.62
C ALA A 838 39.05 26.14 -18.98
N ASP A 839 40.11 26.10 -19.84
CA ASP A 839 40.87 27.24 -20.31
C ASP A 839 40.92 27.24 -21.82
N GLY A 840 40.12 28.11 -22.44
CA GLY A 840 39.88 28.05 -23.87
C GLY A 840 39.30 26.72 -24.31
N ASP A 841 40.02 26.04 -25.20
CA ASP A 841 39.64 24.69 -25.71
C ASP A 841 40.35 23.53 -24.94
N HIS A 842 41.10 23.87 -23.89
CA HIS A 842 41.82 22.91 -23.06
C HIS A 842 40.97 22.53 -21.81
N ILE A 843 40.73 21.24 -21.63
CA ILE A 843 40.00 20.69 -20.48
C ILE A 843 40.93 19.77 -19.72
N ARG A 844 40.97 19.94 -18.40
CA ARG A 844 41.66 19.04 -17.47
C ARG A 844 40.71 18.64 -16.33
N VAL A 845 40.68 17.36 -16.02
CA VAL A 845 39.91 16.82 -14.87
C VAL A 845 40.88 16.12 -13.93
N THR A 846 40.78 16.49 -12.66
CA THR A 846 41.61 15.95 -11.58
C THR A 846 40.71 15.39 -10.47
N VAL A 847 40.92 14.15 -10.05
CA VAL A 847 40.18 13.55 -8.92
C VAL A 847 41.19 13.17 -7.83
N ASN A 848 40.94 13.61 -6.62
CA ASN A 848 41.79 13.37 -5.44
C ASN A 848 43.28 13.71 -5.70
N GLY A 849 43.55 14.74 -6.50
CA GLY A 849 44.89 15.18 -6.85
C GLY A 849 45.53 14.41 -8.02
N VAL A 850 44.84 13.44 -8.60
CA VAL A 850 45.31 12.68 -9.77
C VAL A 850 44.65 13.19 -11.05
N VAL A 851 45.42 13.59 -12.04
CA VAL A 851 44.91 14.03 -13.34
C VAL A 851 44.40 12.80 -14.12
N ILE A 852 43.09 12.75 -14.34
CA ILE A 852 42.41 11.66 -15.04
C ILE A 852 42.02 12.02 -16.49
N LEU A 853 42.02 13.31 -16.85
CA LEU A 853 41.88 13.79 -18.20
C LEU A 853 42.68 15.08 -18.36
N ASP A 854 43.43 15.18 -19.46
CA ASP A 854 44.13 16.38 -19.85
C ASP A 854 44.17 16.44 -21.41
N GLY A 855 43.35 17.29 -22.03
CA GLY A 855 43.16 17.25 -23.45
C GLY A 855 42.60 18.53 -24.04
N ASN A 856 42.77 18.68 -25.38
CA ASN A 856 42.23 19.79 -26.13
C ASN A 856 41.06 19.33 -27.01
N ILE A 857 39.89 19.98 -26.87
CA ILE A 857 38.67 19.60 -27.61
C ILE A 857 38.80 19.76 -29.12
N ARG A 858 39.60 20.77 -29.63
CA ARG A 858 39.84 20.91 -31.08
C ARG A 858 40.62 19.73 -31.64
N ASP A 859 41.64 19.32 -30.91
CA ASP A 859 42.47 18.19 -31.35
C ASP A 859 41.64 16.91 -31.36
N ALA A 860 40.79 16.73 -30.35
CA ALA A 860 39.93 15.56 -30.23
C ALA A 860 38.92 15.42 -31.41
N VAL A 861 38.42 16.54 -31.93
CA VAL A 861 37.41 16.50 -33.01
C VAL A 861 37.99 16.84 -34.38
N LYS A 862 39.31 16.84 -34.54
CA LYS A 862 39.97 17.18 -35.81
C LYS A 862 39.49 16.31 -36.98
N ASN A 863 39.13 15.09 -36.73
CA ASN A 863 38.63 14.13 -37.72
C ASN A 863 37.11 13.81 -37.56
N GLY A 864 36.35 14.72 -36.96
CA GLY A 864 34.96 14.52 -36.56
C GLY A 864 34.84 14.18 -35.08
N THR A 865 33.63 14.23 -34.56
CA THR A 865 33.34 13.89 -33.15
C THR A 865 33.55 12.38 -32.91
N PRO A 866 34.28 11.98 -31.86
CA PRO A 866 34.60 10.57 -31.61
C PRO A 866 33.40 9.66 -31.40
N ASP A 867 32.29 10.19 -30.91
CA ASP A 867 31.02 9.43 -30.75
C ASP A 867 30.13 9.46 -32.01
N GLY A 868 30.56 10.18 -33.07
CA GLY A 868 29.83 10.31 -34.33
C GLY A 868 28.56 11.16 -34.26
N LYS A 869 28.33 11.91 -33.18
CA LYS A 869 27.15 12.77 -32.98
C LYS A 869 27.50 14.25 -33.14
N GLU A 870 26.48 15.08 -33.37
CA GLU A 870 26.65 16.52 -33.38
C GLU A 870 26.70 17.08 -31.97
N HIS A 871 27.69 17.93 -31.69
CA HIS A 871 27.88 18.65 -30.42
C HIS A 871 27.88 20.18 -30.70
N PRO A 872 26.71 20.79 -30.95
CA PRO A 872 26.62 22.18 -31.36
C PRO A 872 27.15 23.16 -30.30
N GLY A 873 27.15 22.79 -29.02
CA GLY A 873 27.66 23.61 -27.92
C GLY A 873 29.13 23.40 -27.56
N LEU A 874 29.84 22.47 -28.21
CA LEU A 874 31.22 22.11 -27.88
C LEU A 874 32.20 23.28 -27.77
N PHE A 875 32.02 24.29 -28.58
CA PHE A 875 32.89 25.48 -28.63
C PHE A 875 32.28 26.74 -28.02
N ASN A 876 31.26 26.57 -27.14
CA ASN A 876 30.71 27.69 -26.39
C ASN A 876 31.81 28.35 -25.56
N LYS A 877 31.86 29.70 -25.61
CA LYS A 877 32.89 30.47 -24.88
C LYS A 877 32.54 30.72 -23.43
N LYS A 878 31.24 30.64 -23.08
CA LYS A 878 30.70 30.74 -21.73
C LYS A 878 29.33 30.09 -21.66
N GLY A 879 28.87 29.80 -20.47
CA GLY A 879 27.57 29.27 -20.13
C GLY A 879 27.52 28.90 -18.68
N HIS A 880 26.43 28.29 -18.26
CA HIS A 880 26.24 27.84 -16.89
C HIS A 880 27.10 26.60 -16.59
N ILE A 881 27.42 26.42 -15.30
CA ILE A 881 27.89 25.14 -14.76
C ILE A 881 26.70 24.49 -14.10
N GLY A 882 26.52 23.19 -14.29
CA GLY A 882 25.35 22.52 -13.73
C GLY A 882 25.61 21.07 -13.33
N PHE A 883 24.79 20.54 -12.42
CA PHE A 883 24.71 19.12 -12.14
C PHE A 883 23.58 18.51 -12.96
N LEU A 884 23.92 17.47 -13.74
CA LEU A 884 23.04 16.87 -14.74
C LEU A 884 22.40 15.61 -14.16
N GLY A 885 21.11 15.69 -13.85
CA GLY A 885 20.40 14.63 -13.15
C GLY A 885 20.00 13.45 -14.03
N HIS A 886 20.37 12.25 -13.63
CA HIS A 886 19.96 10.98 -14.26
C HIS A 886 19.14 10.08 -13.31
N GLY A 887 18.51 10.68 -12.30
CA GLY A 887 17.65 9.94 -11.36
C GLY A 887 18.39 9.08 -10.32
N SER A 888 19.70 9.31 -10.13
CA SER A 888 20.49 8.61 -9.11
C SER A 888 20.81 9.53 -7.94
N PRO A 889 20.73 9.07 -6.69
CA PRO A 889 21.16 9.86 -5.53
C PRO A 889 22.67 10.11 -5.58
N VAL A 890 23.05 11.38 -5.57
CA VAL A 890 24.46 11.86 -5.52
C VAL A 890 24.48 13.07 -4.60
N LYS A 891 25.56 13.23 -3.81
CA LYS A 891 25.75 14.41 -2.96
C LYS A 891 26.95 15.22 -3.41
N PHE A 892 26.82 16.55 -3.34
CA PHE A 892 27.87 17.52 -3.67
C PHE A 892 28.04 18.52 -2.50
N ARG A 893 29.29 18.93 -2.23
CA ARG A 893 29.58 19.95 -1.19
C ARG A 893 30.85 20.71 -1.49
N ASN A 894 31.15 21.75 -0.70
CA ASN A 894 32.40 22.51 -0.75
C ASN A 894 32.71 23.05 -2.15
N ILE A 895 31.69 23.62 -2.81
CA ILE A 895 31.78 24.01 -4.21
C ILE A 895 32.37 25.39 -4.33
N ARG A 896 33.47 25.51 -5.11
CA ARG A 896 34.21 26.75 -5.29
C ARG A 896 34.72 26.86 -6.73
N ILE A 897 34.91 28.10 -7.17
CA ILE A 897 35.34 28.41 -8.53
C ILE A 897 36.37 29.54 -8.54
N LYS A 898 37.30 29.44 -9.47
CA LYS A 898 38.27 30.51 -9.83
C LYS A 898 38.10 30.84 -11.31
N GLU A 899 37.76 32.07 -11.61
CA GLU A 899 37.70 32.52 -13.00
C GLU A 899 39.12 32.77 -13.52
N LEU A 900 39.45 32.25 -14.71
CA LEU A 900 40.70 32.48 -15.40
C LEU A 900 40.52 33.66 -16.38
N LYS A 901 41.61 34.41 -16.64
CA LYS A 901 41.59 35.61 -17.49
C LYS A 901 41.46 35.27 -18.98
#